data_930c2e276e50bad5c71681feb21a0f93
#
_entry.id   930c2e276e50bad5c71681feb21a0f93
#
_cell.length_a   1.000
_cell.length_b   1.000
_cell.length_c   1.000
_cell.angle_alpha   90.00
_cell.angle_beta   90.00
_cell.angle_gamma   90.00
#
_symmetry.space_group_name_H-M   'P 1'
#
loop_
_entity.id
_entity.type
_entity.pdbx_description
1 polymer ?
#
loop_
_entity_poly.entity_id
_entity_poly.type
_entity_poly.pdbx_seq_one_letter_code
_entity_poly.pdbx_strand_id
1 'polypeptide(L)'
;MFIFHTFRWRRWLLLWLMFSASSIQAQLIKQSSGHELADEKTVFLSLWKQADERQLALQPYWLKLLHFYSFGESVGQWSFKSDIVSSDFFLSQEGKIDPTAELKATLKALLSPLSGDPNLHARCKFIARYNWLRSNLDFPELPKLSCPLFERWSNLEESTGISIVFVSSYLENPASTFGHLLLKFNSHNRYFGHSLLRPTLNFGAMVNPDDNPLIYALRGLFGGYDGRFTDERFYNFNHVYGENELRDLWEYALNFTVEQKHRVTYHAWELLQNVNFTYYFFLDNCAYRMAELLEMAWTDTTRINTSGAIWAIPVDVVFKLKNFKKKSGEQSLLGVPKLIPSRQRKLQNRTAQLSEMEQKQLTNLIESENYLDSEEFRSFPEQSRARIIDTLLDYRQYVKRDKPTLNQQKERSVLLRVRSELPILENNVSAEIPEAPTDGTPPMRFRFGAVSNSLLGPALEVGTWANYHDLLGDESGHLQNAEVVTLDLHLQLRKNSFEVTQFQLFNIQKFALNPTGISGDYEWSWRARGGWEREHLGCLPCRKFSIAGGFGRSVSIGGKDLEYLFLDLFGEIKKHSWPETTWGYAPHLGMLWSVLDIWKIRFDGGWFKSIYGPKKEYFHIRFDQRLTIAQDWDIRMEIEQLGSLEGTLALHYFW
;
A
#
# COMPACT_ATOMS: atom_id res chain seq x y z
N MET A 1 11.84 15.51 -98.26
CA MET A 1 11.10 14.23 -98.34
C MET A 1 12.03 13.14 -97.76
N PHE A 2 11.64 12.35 -96.88
CA PHE A 2 12.44 11.44 -96.08
C PHE A 2 13.05 12.04 -94.79
N ILE A 3 12.30 12.08 -93.72
CA ILE A 3 12.71 11.83 -92.32
C ILE A 3 11.39 11.73 -91.50
N PHE A 4 10.77 10.56 -91.33
CA PHE A 4 9.72 10.31 -90.29
C PHE A 4 9.34 8.83 -90.23
N HIS A 5 10.32 7.91 -89.78
CA HIS A 5 9.88 6.55 -89.48
C HIS A 5 10.72 5.78 -88.44
N THR A 6 11.67 6.42 -87.67
CA THR A 6 12.52 5.72 -86.75
C THR A 6 12.20 5.91 -85.24
N PHE A 7 11.12 6.69 -84.92
CA PHE A 7 10.84 7.07 -83.53
C PHE A 7 9.78 6.24 -82.80
N ARG A 8 9.00 5.38 -83.52
CA ARG A 8 7.90 4.61 -82.89
C ARG A 8 8.35 3.29 -82.25
N TRP A 9 9.39 2.61 -82.74
CA TRP A 9 9.81 1.32 -82.23
C TRP A 9 10.63 1.35 -80.90
N ARG A 10 11.35 2.43 -80.64
CA ARG A 10 12.09 2.58 -79.36
C ARG A 10 11.19 2.79 -78.16
N ARG A 11 10.02 3.37 -78.31
CA ARG A 11 9.06 3.54 -77.22
C ARG A 11 8.39 2.23 -76.81
N TRP A 12 8.13 1.34 -77.74
CA TRP A 12 7.52 0.03 -77.42
C TRP A 12 8.54 -0.94 -76.80
N LEU A 13 9.81 -0.89 -77.15
CA LEU A 13 10.83 -1.67 -76.51
C LEU A 13 11.11 -1.22 -75.07
N LEU A 14 11.08 0.10 -74.76
CA LEU A 14 11.24 0.60 -73.41
C LEU A 14 10.03 0.28 -72.53
N LEU A 15 8.82 0.34 -73.05
CA LEU A 15 7.59 -0.07 -72.34
C LEU A 15 7.59 -1.59 -72.05
N TRP A 16 8.04 -2.40 -72.99
CA TRP A 16 8.13 -3.86 -72.82
C TRP A 16 9.23 -4.25 -71.81
N LEU A 17 10.36 -3.56 -71.78
CA LEU A 17 11.40 -3.71 -70.77
C LEU A 17 10.96 -3.24 -69.40
N MET A 18 10.16 -2.15 -69.30
CA MET A 18 9.61 -1.75 -68.01
C MET A 18 8.51 -2.70 -67.49
N PHE A 19 7.68 -3.27 -68.36
CA PHE A 19 6.69 -4.29 -67.99
C PHE A 19 7.35 -5.64 -67.58
N SER A 20 8.42 -6.05 -68.29
CA SER A 20 9.17 -7.27 -67.89
C SER A 20 9.97 -7.05 -66.60
N ALA A 21 10.53 -5.87 -66.37
CA ALA A 21 11.23 -5.56 -65.14
C ALA A 21 10.24 -5.51 -63.94
N SER A 22 9.04 -4.96 -64.10
CA SER A 22 8.01 -4.95 -63.05
C SER A 22 7.46 -6.36 -62.75
N SER A 23 7.34 -7.22 -63.76
CA SER A 23 6.91 -8.62 -63.55
C SER A 23 7.96 -9.48 -62.86
N ILE A 24 9.25 -9.25 -63.18
CA ILE A 24 10.38 -9.93 -62.51
C ILE A 24 10.51 -9.42 -61.07
N GLN A 25 10.37 -8.15 -60.83
CA GLN A 25 10.41 -7.57 -59.52
C GLN A 25 9.22 -8.03 -58.65
N ALA A 26 8.02 -8.16 -59.22
CA ALA A 26 6.83 -8.72 -58.54
C ALA A 26 6.99 -10.25 -58.27
N GLN A 27 7.66 -11.01 -59.17
CA GLN A 27 7.97 -12.42 -58.93
C GLN A 27 9.07 -12.61 -57.86
N LEU A 28 10.11 -11.78 -57.84
CA LEU A 28 11.13 -11.79 -56.83
C LEU A 28 10.58 -11.41 -55.45
N ILE A 29 9.71 -10.43 -55.34
CA ILE A 29 9.01 -10.05 -54.11
C ILE A 29 8.09 -11.19 -53.65
N LYS A 30 7.36 -11.85 -54.52
CA LYS A 30 6.52 -13.02 -54.18
C LYS A 30 7.37 -14.24 -53.78
N GLN A 31 8.54 -14.44 -54.37
CA GLN A 31 9.40 -15.57 -54.03
C GLN A 31 10.14 -15.34 -52.71
N SER A 32 10.61 -14.09 -52.42
CA SER A 32 11.20 -13.75 -51.14
C SER A 32 10.18 -13.81 -50.00
N SER A 33 8.95 -13.25 -50.18
CA SER A 33 7.89 -13.36 -49.19
C SER A 33 7.42 -14.82 -48.97
N GLY A 34 7.41 -15.65 -49.99
CA GLY A 34 7.06 -17.07 -49.87
C GLY A 34 8.13 -17.89 -49.15
N HIS A 35 9.40 -17.55 -49.31
CA HIS A 35 10.51 -18.21 -48.62
C HIS A 35 10.57 -17.78 -47.14
N GLU A 36 10.37 -16.49 -46.86
CA GLU A 36 10.33 -15.94 -45.52
C GLU A 36 9.15 -16.52 -44.70
N LEU A 37 7.95 -16.62 -45.31
CA LEU A 37 6.76 -17.23 -44.69
C LEU A 37 6.90 -18.75 -44.44
N ALA A 38 7.61 -19.45 -45.31
CA ALA A 38 7.89 -20.88 -45.15
C ALA A 38 8.90 -21.14 -44.01
N ASP A 39 9.86 -20.24 -43.85
CA ASP A 39 10.87 -20.32 -42.79
C ASP A 39 10.24 -19.98 -41.41
N GLU A 40 9.43 -18.92 -41.31
CA GLU A 40 8.71 -18.55 -40.09
C GLU A 40 7.80 -19.69 -39.57
N LYS A 41 7.05 -20.35 -40.47
CA LYS A 41 6.20 -21.47 -40.11
C LYS A 41 6.99 -22.67 -39.58
N THR A 42 8.15 -22.95 -40.17
CA THR A 42 9.02 -24.03 -39.74
C THR A 42 9.62 -23.75 -38.37
N VAL A 43 10.10 -22.51 -38.16
CA VAL A 43 10.60 -22.04 -36.86
C VAL A 43 9.51 -22.14 -35.79
N PHE A 44 8.31 -21.62 -36.08
CA PHE A 44 7.19 -21.70 -35.14
C PHE A 44 6.86 -23.15 -34.74
N LEU A 45 6.77 -24.08 -35.71
CA LEU A 45 6.47 -25.48 -35.42
C LEU A 45 7.55 -26.15 -34.58
N SER A 46 8.80 -25.82 -34.81
CA SER A 46 9.95 -26.31 -34.02
C SER A 46 9.89 -25.81 -32.58
N LEU A 47 9.68 -24.48 -32.36
CA LEU A 47 9.56 -23.90 -31.03
C LEU A 47 8.32 -24.41 -30.30
N TRP A 48 7.20 -24.55 -31.00
CA TRP A 48 5.97 -25.10 -30.42
C TRP A 48 6.18 -26.55 -29.95
N LYS A 49 6.81 -27.38 -30.76
CA LYS A 49 7.14 -28.77 -30.38
C LYS A 49 7.99 -28.80 -29.09
N GLN A 50 9.05 -27.99 -29.03
CA GLN A 50 9.89 -27.88 -27.82
C GLN A 50 9.09 -27.43 -26.61
N ALA A 51 8.18 -26.43 -26.79
CA ALA A 51 7.36 -25.91 -25.71
C ALA A 51 6.38 -26.97 -25.16
N ASP A 52 5.79 -27.77 -26.05
CA ASP A 52 4.88 -28.87 -25.71
C ASP A 52 5.63 -30.00 -25.00
N GLU A 53 6.75 -30.47 -25.55
CA GLU A 53 7.59 -31.49 -24.93
C GLU A 53 8.11 -31.12 -23.55
N ARG A 54 8.41 -29.83 -23.31
CA ARG A 54 8.88 -29.28 -22.03
C ARG A 54 7.72 -28.84 -21.13
N GLN A 55 6.46 -29.00 -21.56
CA GLN A 55 5.24 -28.60 -20.86
C GLN A 55 5.29 -27.15 -20.35
N LEU A 56 5.80 -26.22 -21.14
CA LEU A 56 6.03 -24.83 -20.72
C LEU A 56 4.74 -24.10 -20.32
N ALA A 57 3.60 -24.46 -20.93
CA ALA A 57 2.31 -23.88 -20.59
C ALA A 57 1.86 -24.14 -19.14
N LEU A 58 2.35 -25.19 -18.51
CA LEU A 58 2.04 -25.59 -17.13
C LEU A 58 3.16 -25.23 -16.14
N GLN A 59 4.23 -24.62 -16.61
CA GLN A 59 5.32 -24.20 -15.75
C GLN A 59 4.87 -23.08 -14.80
N PRO A 60 5.26 -23.13 -13.52
CA PRO A 60 4.85 -22.14 -12.52
C PRO A 60 5.10 -20.69 -12.94
N TYR A 61 6.24 -20.44 -13.60
CA TYR A 61 6.58 -19.07 -14.02
C TYR A 61 5.69 -18.56 -15.14
N TRP A 62 5.30 -19.41 -16.11
CA TRP A 62 4.35 -19.04 -17.16
C TRP A 62 2.98 -18.70 -16.57
N LEU A 63 2.52 -19.51 -15.63
CA LEU A 63 1.24 -19.28 -14.93
C LEU A 63 1.28 -17.98 -14.11
N LYS A 64 2.41 -17.68 -13.44
CA LYS A 64 2.61 -16.39 -12.76
C LYS A 64 2.58 -15.20 -13.72
N LEU A 65 3.26 -15.29 -14.89
CA LEU A 65 3.24 -14.22 -15.90
C LEU A 65 1.83 -13.89 -16.39
N LEU A 66 0.93 -14.85 -16.37
CA LEU A 66 -0.45 -14.71 -16.81
C LEU A 66 -1.44 -14.51 -15.65
N HIS A 67 -0.95 -14.41 -14.40
CA HIS A 67 -1.78 -14.32 -13.20
C HIS A 67 -2.87 -15.39 -13.12
N PHE A 68 -2.50 -16.63 -13.44
CA PHE A 68 -3.40 -17.77 -13.31
C PHE A 68 -3.46 -18.29 -11.88
N TYR A 69 -4.66 -18.57 -11.42
CA TYR A 69 -4.92 -19.34 -10.21
C TYR A 69 -5.69 -20.62 -10.59
N SER A 70 -5.45 -21.71 -9.86
CA SER A 70 -6.18 -22.96 -10.07
C SER A 70 -7.49 -22.96 -9.29
N PHE A 71 -8.63 -23.14 -9.96
CA PHE A 71 -9.88 -23.55 -9.31
C PHE A 71 -9.85 -25.06 -9.09
N GLY A 72 -10.00 -25.48 -7.86
CA GLY A 72 -10.22 -26.80 -7.31
C GLY A 72 -10.07 -28.02 -8.22
N GLU A 73 -9.37 -29.03 -7.72
CA GLU A 73 -9.40 -30.39 -8.27
C GLU A 73 -10.82 -30.95 -8.26
N SER A 74 -11.61 -30.65 -9.26
CA SER A 74 -12.76 -31.49 -9.56
C SER A 74 -12.29 -32.57 -10.53
N VAL A 75 -11.98 -33.75 -9.94
CA VAL A 75 -11.78 -35.03 -10.67
C VAL A 75 -10.94 -34.90 -11.96
N GLY A 76 -9.64 -34.63 -11.80
CA GLY A 76 -8.64 -34.88 -12.87
C GLY A 76 -8.53 -33.80 -13.97
N GLN A 77 -9.23 -32.69 -13.92
CA GLN A 77 -9.06 -31.56 -14.82
C GLN A 77 -8.76 -30.28 -14.03
N TRP A 78 -7.58 -29.72 -14.26
CA TRP A 78 -7.21 -28.38 -13.76
C TRP A 78 -7.98 -27.33 -14.54
N SER A 79 -8.84 -26.56 -13.88
CA SER A 79 -9.49 -25.39 -14.46
C SER A 79 -8.65 -24.16 -14.11
N PHE A 80 -8.03 -23.54 -15.10
CA PHE A 80 -7.26 -22.32 -14.95
C PHE A 80 -8.13 -21.09 -15.24
N LYS A 81 -7.92 -20.04 -14.49
CA LYS A 81 -8.50 -18.72 -14.77
C LYS A 81 -7.55 -17.63 -14.31
N SER A 82 -7.34 -16.63 -15.15
CA SER A 82 -6.52 -15.48 -14.79
C SER A 82 -7.32 -14.42 -14.04
N ASP A 83 -6.69 -13.78 -13.05
CA ASP A 83 -7.21 -12.62 -12.32
C ASP A 83 -7.30 -11.35 -13.18
N ILE A 84 -6.59 -11.32 -14.32
CA ILE A 84 -6.60 -10.17 -15.21
C ILE A 84 -7.96 -10.04 -15.88
N VAL A 85 -8.56 -8.85 -15.75
CA VAL A 85 -9.86 -8.53 -16.33
C VAL A 85 -9.75 -8.15 -17.80
N SER A 86 -8.70 -7.39 -18.16
CA SER A 86 -8.48 -6.86 -19.53
C SER A 86 -8.25 -7.98 -20.54
N SER A 87 -9.08 -8.02 -21.59
CA SER A 87 -8.91 -8.97 -22.71
C SER A 87 -7.64 -8.72 -23.51
N ASP A 88 -7.23 -7.47 -23.64
CA ASP A 88 -6.10 -7.02 -24.48
C ASP A 88 -4.72 -7.44 -23.96
N PHE A 89 -4.67 -7.97 -22.74
CA PHE A 89 -3.47 -8.59 -22.19
C PHE A 89 -3.18 -9.95 -22.81
N PHE A 90 -4.21 -10.63 -23.30
CA PHE A 90 -4.09 -11.96 -23.91
C PHE A 90 -4.03 -11.84 -25.43
N LEU A 91 -3.16 -12.66 -26.02
CA LEU A 91 -3.01 -12.77 -27.48
C LEU A 91 -3.94 -13.82 -28.07
N SER A 92 -4.41 -14.78 -27.25
CA SER A 92 -5.44 -15.75 -27.59
C SER A 92 -6.81 -15.30 -27.05
N GLN A 93 -7.87 -15.54 -27.79
CA GLN A 93 -9.25 -15.33 -27.29
C GLN A 93 -9.57 -16.20 -26.07
N GLU A 94 -8.96 -17.36 -25.97
CA GLU A 94 -9.09 -18.29 -24.84
C GLU A 94 -8.01 -18.08 -23.80
N GLY A 95 -7.07 -17.13 -24.02
CA GLY A 95 -5.87 -16.93 -23.20
C GLY A 95 -6.13 -16.69 -21.73
N LYS A 96 -7.34 -16.19 -21.38
CA LYS A 96 -7.76 -15.99 -19.98
C LYS A 96 -8.03 -17.28 -19.20
N ILE A 97 -8.32 -18.39 -19.91
CA ILE A 97 -8.71 -19.67 -19.30
C ILE A 97 -7.85 -20.84 -19.79
N ASP A 98 -7.07 -20.65 -20.85
CA ASP A 98 -6.18 -21.66 -21.42
C ASP A 98 -4.76 -21.13 -21.56
N PRO A 99 -3.83 -21.51 -20.64
CA PRO A 99 -2.45 -21.09 -20.68
C PRO A 99 -1.69 -21.66 -21.90
N THR A 100 -2.18 -22.77 -22.48
CA THR A 100 -1.57 -23.42 -23.68
C THR A 100 -1.93 -22.63 -24.93
N ALA A 101 -3.19 -22.22 -25.05
CA ALA A 101 -3.65 -21.37 -26.16
C ALA A 101 -2.90 -20.02 -26.15
N GLU A 102 -2.70 -19.43 -24.96
CA GLU A 102 -1.97 -18.17 -24.81
C GLU A 102 -0.48 -18.34 -25.15
N LEU A 103 0.17 -19.43 -24.72
CA LEU A 103 1.56 -19.72 -25.07
C LEU A 103 1.75 -19.83 -26.58
N LYS A 104 0.85 -20.55 -27.25
CA LYS A 104 0.88 -20.71 -28.70
C LYS A 104 0.68 -19.40 -29.45
N ALA A 105 -0.26 -18.58 -29.02
CA ALA A 105 -0.51 -17.25 -29.57
C ALA A 105 0.69 -16.30 -29.33
N THR A 106 1.28 -16.36 -28.14
CA THR A 106 2.48 -15.59 -27.79
C THR A 106 3.65 -15.96 -28.69
N LEU A 107 3.98 -17.25 -28.87
CA LEU A 107 5.05 -17.66 -29.76
C LEU A 107 4.86 -17.16 -31.20
N LYS A 108 3.61 -17.25 -31.71
CA LYS A 108 3.29 -16.74 -33.05
C LYS A 108 3.50 -15.23 -33.16
N ALA A 109 3.06 -14.47 -32.15
CA ALA A 109 3.19 -13.02 -32.16
C ALA A 109 4.65 -12.54 -32.01
N LEU A 110 5.50 -13.27 -31.25
CA LEU A 110 6.92 -12.95 -31.09
C LEU A 110 7.73 -13.15 -32.38
N LEU A 111 7.29 -14.08 -33.23
CA LEU A 111 7.92 -14.39 -34.52
C LEU A 111 7.38 -13.53 -35.68
N SER A 112 6.32 -12.73 -35.45
CA SER A 112 5.74 -11.92 -36.50
C SER A 112 6.76 -10.93 -37.10
N PRO A 113 6.67 -10.58 -38.39
CA PRO A 113 7.57 -9.63 -39.02
C PRO A 113 7.53 -8.26 -38.36
N LEU A 114 8.67 -7.57 -38.38
CA LEU A 114 8.77 -6.21 -37.89
C LEU A 114 8.08 -5.26 -38.89
N SER A 115 6.93 -4.74 -38.52
CA SER A 115 6.17 -3.78 -39.31
C SER A 115 5.63 -2.65 -38.44
N GLY A 116 5.78 -1.40 -38.90
CA GLY A 116 5.27 -0.23 -38.21
C GLY A 116 6.06 0.18 -36.96
N ASP A 117 5.35 0.67 -35.92
CA ASP A 117 5.97 1.11 -34.66
C ASP A 117 6.53 -0.09 -33.89
N PRO A 118 7.86 -0.14 -33.62
CA PRO A 118 8.49 -1.23 -32.88
C PRO A 118 7.89 -1.41 -31.46
N ASN A 119 7.41 -0.35 -30.82
CA ASN A 119 6.80 -0.44 -29.49
C ASN A 119 5.50 -1.25 -29.47
N LEU A 120 4.82 -1.39 -30.62
CA LEU A 120 3.61 -2.19 -30.75
C LEU A 120 3.88 -3.68 -30.99
N HIS A 121 5.12 -4.04 -31.35
CA HIS A 121 5.49 -5.42 -31.59
C HIS A 121 5.46 -6.26 -30.29
N ALA A 122 5.06 -7.52 -30.39
CA ALA A 122 4.92 -8.40 -29.22
C ALA A 122 6.21 -8.52 -28.38
N ARG A 123 7.40 -8.50 -29.01
CA ARG A 123 8.69 -8.51 -28.30
C ARG A 123 8.94 -7.27 -27.44
N CYS A 124 8.31 -6.12 -27.75
CA CYS A 124 8.40 -4.90 -26.96
C CYS A 124 7.26 -4.76 -25.96
N LYS A 125 6.08 -5.30 -26.26
CA LYS A 125 4.94 -5.31 -25.34
C LYS A 125 5.09 -6.36 -24.25
N PHE A 126 5.48 -7.58 -24.61
CA PHE A 126 5.54 -8.75 -23.73
C PHE A 126 6.98 -9.19 -23.48
N ILE A 127 7.78 -8.28 -22.95
CA ILE A 127 9.23 -8.45 -22.76
C ILE A 127 9.52 -9.57 -21.75
N ALA A 128 8.71 -9.72 -20.68
CA ALA A 128 8.89 -10.78 -19.71
C ALA A 128 8.64 -12.15 -20.34
N ARG A 129 7.52 -12.30 -21.07
CA ARG A 129 7.20 -13.53 -21.82
C ARG A 129 8.27 -13.86 -22.83
N TYR A 130 8.73 -12.88 -23.62
CA TYR A 130 9.78 -13.06 -24.62
C TYR A 130 11.10 -13.55 -24.01
N ASN A 131 11.60 -12.88 -22.96
CA ASN A 131 12.86 -13.25 -22.34
C ASN A 131 12.78 -14.63 -21.67
N TRP A 132 11.67 -14.97 -21.04
CA TRP A 132 11.48 -16.28 -20.44
C TRP A 132 11.42 -17.39 -21.50
N LEU A 133 10.64 -17.20 -22.57
CA LEU A 133 10.56 -18.18 -23.66
C LEU A 133 11.91 -18.37 -24.35
N ARG A 134 12.66 -17.26 -24.57
CA ARG A 134 14.00 -17.32 -25.16
C ARG A 134 15.01 -18.08 -24.29
N SER A 135 14.85 -18.04 -22.97
CA SER A 135 15.71 -18.83 -22.07
C SER A 135 15.32 -20.31 -21.96
N ASN A 136 14.13 -20.68 -22.43
CA ASN A 136 13.60 -22.05 -22.36
C ASN A 136 13.45 -22.75 -23.72
N LEU A 137 13.65 -22.06 -24.83
CA LEU A 137 13.49 -22.56 -26.18
C LEU A 137 14.68 -22.15 -27.06
N ASP A 138 15.00 -22.97 -28.07
CA ASP A 138 16.07 -22.73 -29.00
C ASP A 138 15.65 -21.76 -30.11
N PHE A 139 15.47 -20.47 -29.75
CA PHE A 139 15.12 -19.43 -30.71
C PHE A 139 16.25 -19.22 -31.73
N PRO A 140 15.93 -19.08 -33.01
CA PRO A 140 16.91 -18.63 -33.98
C PRO A 140 17.37 -17.20 -33.71
N GLU A 141 18.44 -16.75 -34.36
CA GLU A 141 18.81 -15.35 -34.35
C GLU A 141 17.69 -14.52 -35.03
N LEU A 142 16.96 -13.80 -34.24
CA LEU A 142 15.94 -12.86 -34.71
C LEU A 142 16.58 -11.49 -34.99
N PRO A 143 16.06 -10.73 -35.96
CA PRO A 143 16.48 -9.34 -36.17
C PRO A 143 16.44 -8.54 -34.89
N LYS A 144 17.48 -7.72 -34.62
CA LYS A 144 17.52 -6.83 -33.47
C LYS A 144 16.34 -5.87 -33.53
N LEU A 145 15.61 -5.76 -32.43
CA LEU A 145 14.51 -4.84 -32.25
C LEU A 145 14.81 -3.94 -31.05
N SER A 146 14.85 -2.62 -31.28
CA SER A 146 14.85 -1.64 -30.21
C SER A 146 13.44 -1.39 -29.74
N CYS A 147 13.27 -1.28 -28.41
CA CYS A 147 12.01 -0.98 -27.75
C CYS A 147 12.11 0.38 -27.03
N PRO A 148 12.09 1.52 -27.76
CA PRO A 148 12.49 2.81 -27.20
C PRO A 148 11.66 3.28 -26.00
N LEU A 149 10.36 2.92 -25.94
CA LEU A 149 9.52 3.27 -24.79
C LEU A 149 9.94 2.47 -23.54
N PHE A 150 10.14 1.17 -23.70
CA PHE A 150 10.61 0.30 -22.61
C PHE A 150 12.02 0.72 -22.14
N GLU A 151 12.96 0.90 -23.06
CA GLU A 151 14.34 1.27 -22.77
C GLU A 151 14.42 2.57 -21.98
N ARG A 152 13.63 3.59 -22.41
CA ARG A 152 13.52 4.88 -21.70
C ARG A 152 12.87 4.75 -20.33
N TRP A 153 11.83 3.93 -20.21
CA TRP A 153 11.11 3.75 -18.97
C TRP A 153 11.93 2.96 -17.95
N SER A 154 12.48 1.81 -18.36
CA SER A 154 13.18 0.89 -17.47
C SER A 154 14.57 1.39 -17.07
N ASN A 155 15.25 2.06 -18.00
CA ASN A 155 16.65 2.51 -17.85
C ASN A 155 17.55 1.44 -17.19
N LEU A 156 17.43 0.18 -17.65
CA LEU A 156 18.03 -0.98 -17.01
C LEU A 156 19.58 -0.91 -16.93
N GLU A 157 20.22 -0.30 -17.90
CA GLU A 157 21.69 -0.16 -17.95
C GLU A 157 22.22 0.67 -16.76
N GLU A 158 21.47 1.66 -16.32
CA GLU A 158 21.83 2.53 -15.20
C GLU A 158 21.13 2.13 -13.90
N SER A 159 20.28 1.09 -13.93
CA SER A 159 19.49 0.66 -12.77
C SER A 159 20.38 0.06 -11.68
N THR A 160 20.35 0.67 -10.49
CA THR A 160 21.08 0.19 -9.31
C THR A 160 20.31 -0.82 -8.47
N GLY A 161 18.97 -0.83 -8.58
CA GLY A 161 18.15 -1.74 -7.80
C GLY A 161 16.67 -1.35 -7.79
N ILE A 162 15.91 -2.06 -7.00
CA ILE A 162 14.49 -1.80 -6.74
C ILE A 162 14.34 -1.62 -5.23
N SER A 163 13.55 -0.65 -4.82
CA SER A 163 13.12 -0.47 -3.42
C SER A 163 11.63 -0.64 -3.30
N ILE A 164 11.19 -1.29 -2.23
CA ILE A 164 9.80 -1.21 -1.79
C ILE A 164 9.65 -0.02 -0.85
N VAL A 165 8.61 0.77 -1.03
CA VAL A 165 8.31 1.92 -0.18
C VAL A 165 6.98 1.66 0.52
N PHE A 166 7.03 1.51 1.83
CA PHE A 166 5.86 1.45 2.69
C PHE A 166 5.45 2.86 3.08
N VAL A 167 4.19 3.19 2.85
CA VAL A 167 3.55 4.45 3.25
C VAL A 167 2.71 4.15 4.48
N SER A 168 2.95 4.82 5.60
CA SER A 168 2.23 4.58 6.85
C SER A 168 0.72 4.77 6.73
N SER A 169 -0.06 4.26 7.68
CA SER A 169 -1.52 4.31 7.67
C SER A 169 -2.09 5.73 7.59
N TYR A 170 -3.31 5.85 7.04
CA TYR A 170 -4.05 7.10 6.94
C TYR A 170 -5.52 6.85 7.24
N LEU A 171 -6.00 7.37 8.38
CA LEU A 171 -7.32 7.04 8.91
C LEU A 171 -8.46 7.86 8.31
N GLU A 172 -8.16 8.89 7.51
CA GLU A 172 -9.17 9.71 6.84
C GLU A 172 -9.67 9.08 5.53
N ASN A 173 -9.04 7.97 5.08
CA ASN A 173 -9.43 7.24 3.88
C ASN A 173 -9.45 5.72 4.15
N PRO A 174 -10.62 5.05 4.03
CA PRO A 174 -10.75 3.62 4.29
C PRO A 174 -9.77 2.72 3.52
N ALA A 175 -9.48 3.03 2.25
CA ALA A 175 -8.54 2.26 1.45
C ALA A 175 -7.07 2.41 1.88
N SER A 176 -6.75 3.49 2.60
CA SER A 176 -5.41 3.81 3.07
C SER A 176 -5.19 3.51 4.56
N THR A 177 -6.22 2.98 5.24
CA THR A 177 -6.20 2.70 6.68
C THR A 177 -5.05 1.77 7.08
N PHE A 178 -4.70 0.80 6.24
CA PHE A 178 -3.63 -0.17 6.51
C PHE A 178 -2.28 0.21 5.91
N GLY A 179 -2.15 1.43 5.41
CA GLY A 179 -0.95 1.85 4.70
C GLY A 179 -1.04 1.60 3.20
N HIS A 180 0.10 1.76 2.52
CA HIS A 180 0.19 1.55 1.08
C HIS A 180 1.59 1.06 0.68
N LEU A 181 1.72 0.39 -0.47
CA LEU A 181 2.99 -0.06 -1.01
C LEU A 181 3.23 0.52 -2.40
N LEU A 182 4.47 0.97 -2.59
CA LEU A 182 4.99 1.43 -3.87
C LEU A 182 6.27 0.66 -4.22
N LEU A 183 6.56 0.52 -5.51
CA LEU A 183 7.80 -0.06 -5.99
C LEU A 183 8.61 1.00 -6.74
N LYS A 184 9.77 1.37 -6.22
CA LYS A 184 10.63 2.42 -6.77
C LYS A 184 11.82 1.82 -7.49
N PHE A 185 12.07 2.24 -8.73
CA PHE A 185 13.20 1.81 -9.56
C PHE A 185 14.37 2.78 -9.38
N ASN A 186 15.45 2.31 -8.78
CA ASN A 186 16.63 3.11 -8.49
C ASN A 186 17.64 3.08 -9.66
N SER A 187 18.39 4.19 -9.86
CA SER A 187 19.33 4.32 -10.97
C SER A 187 20.43 5.33 -10.61
N HIS A 188 21.62 5.16 -11.21
CA HIS A 188 22.76 6.07 -11.04
C HIS A 188 22.69 7.34 -11.90
N ASN A 189 21.72 7.44 -12.81
CA ASN A 189 21.66 8.52 -13.76
C ASN A 189 21.75 9.90 -13.10
N ARG A 190 22.80 10.64 -13.43
CA ARG A 190 23.07 11.99 -12.88
C ARG A 190 22.06 13.04 -13.38
N TYR A 191 21.44 12.83 -14.54
CA TYR A 191 20.39 13.73 -15.06
C TYR A 191 19.10 13.67 -14.22
N PHE A 192 18.85 12.55 -13.55
CA PHE A 192 17.79 12.40 -12.56
C PHE A 192 18.37 12.40 -11.12
N GLY A 193 19.32 13.26 -10.85
CA GLY A 193 20.21 13.27 -9.66
C GLY A 193 19.53 13.18 -8.30
N HIS A 194 18.23 13.43 -8.21
CA HIS A 194 17.47 13.28 -6.98
C HIS A 194 16.64 12.00 -6.96
N SER A 195 16.67 11.28 -5.85
CA SER A 195 15.83 10.12 -5.54
C SER A 195 14.33 10.37 -5.82
N LEU A 196 13.88 11.62 -5.75
CA LEU A 196 12.51 12.07 -6.01
C LEU A 196 12.07 11.95 -7.48
N LEU A 197 13.00 11.93 -8.43
CA LEU A 197 12.67 11.86 -9.86
C LEU A 197 12.61 10.42 -10.41
N ARG A 198 12.78 9.42 -9.56
CA ARG A 198 12.79 8.01 -9.96
C ARG A 198 11.42 7.52 -10.35
N PRO A 199 11.30 6.69 -11.41
CA PRO A 199 10.05 6.00 -11.72
C PRO A 199 9.59 5.15 -10.53
N THR A 200 8.33 5.23 -10.22
CA THR A 200 7.74 4.53 -9.08
C THR A 200 6.40 3.96 -9.51
N LEU A 201 6.25 2.66 -9.31
CA LEU A 201 5.05 1.92 -9.64
C LEU A 201 4.10 1.94 -8.44
N ASN A 202 2.83 2.16 -8.74
CA ASN A 202 1.71 2.12 -7.83
C ASN A 202 0.65 1.16 -8.35
N PHE A 203 -0.07 0.48 -7.45
CA PHE A 203 -1.31 -0.22 -7.78
C PHE A 203 -2.44 0.35 -6.96
N GLY A 204 -3.50 0.79 -7.61
CA GLY A 204 -4.63 1.43 -6.93
C GLY A 204 -5.95 1.21 -7.64
N ALA A 205 -7.05 1.45 -6.90
CA ALA A 205 -8.40 1.45 -7.44
C ALA A 205 -8.65 2.64 -8.37
N MET A 206 -9.31 2.38 -9.48
CA MET A 206 -9.85 3.42 -10.38
C MET A 206 -11.19 3.91 -9.82
N VAL A 207 -11.11 4.85 -8.89
CA VAL A 207 -12.28 5.36 -8.16
C VAL A 207 -13.01 6.42 -8.99
N ASN A 208 -14.35 6.37 -9.00
CA ASN A 208 -15.13 7.46 -9.54
C ASN A 208 -15.14 8.63 -8.54
N PRO A 209 -14.69 9.85 -8.94
CA PRO A 209 -14.68 11.01 -8.07
C PRO A 209 -16.05 11.40 -7.49
N ASP A 210 -17.15 11.00 -8.12
CA ASP A 210 -18.52 11.31 -7.71
C ASP A 210 -19.07 10.31 -6.67
N ASP A 211 -18.35 9.24 -6.32
CA ASP A 211 -18.80 8.29 -5.33
C ASP A 211 -18.76 8.91 -3.93
N ASN A 212 -19.90 8.84 -3.23
CA ASN A 212 -19.92 9.24 -1.82
C ASN A 212 -19.16 8.22 -0.94
N PRO A 213 -18.72 8.60 0.27
CA PRO A 213 -17.88 7.74 1.12
C PRO A 213 -18.48 6.36 1.42
N LEU A 214 -19.80 6.23 1.53
CA LEU A 214 -20.47 4.95 1.79
C LEU A 214 -20.43 4.04 0.55
N ILE A 215 -20.75 4.58 -0.62
CA ILE A 215 -20.65 3.85 -1.90
C ILE A 215 -19.21 3.43 -2.16
N TYR A 216 -18.26 4.34 -1.92
CA TYR A 216 -16.83 4.05 -2.02
C TYR A 216 -16.41 2.87 -1.14
N ALA A 217 -16.80 2.89 0.13
CA ALA A 217 -16.48 1.80 1.05
C ALA A 217 -17.12 0.46 0.62
N LEU A 218 -18.40 0.46 0.24
CA LEU A 218 -19.10 -0.75 -0.20
C LEU A 218 -18.50 -1.34 -1.49
N ARG A 219 -18.25 -0.50 -2.50
CA ARG A 219 -17.61 -0.96 -3.75
C ARG A 219 -16.21 -1.50 -3.50
N GLY A 220 -15.43 -0.84 -2.65
CA GLY A 220 -14.09 -1.32 -2.29
C GLY A 220 -14.09 -2.65 -1.53
N LEU A 221 -15.10 -2.90 -0.70
CA LEU A 221 -15.25 -4.17 0.03
C LEU A 221 -15.68 -5.34 -0.89
N PHE A 222 -16.53 -5.06 -1.88
CA PHE A 222 -17.16 -6.10 -2.71
C PHE A 222 -16.66 -6.17 -4.16
N GLY A 223 -15.53 -5.52 -4.49
CA GLY A 223 -14.88 -5.62 -5.81
C GLY A 223 -15.57 -4.77 -6.89
N GLY A 224 -16.14 -3.64 -6.53
CA GLY A 224 -16.80 -2.72 -7.46
C GLY A 224 -15.90 -1.75 -8.19
N TYR A 225 -14.58 -1.86 -8.07
CA TYR A 225 -13.60 -1.04 -8.78
C TYR A 225 -12.61 -1.90 -9.56
N ASP A 226 -12.17 -1.38 -10.69
CA ASP A 226 -10.99 -1.89 -11.37
C ASP A 226 -9.73 -1.39 -10.66
N GLY A 227 -8.75 -2.29 -10.49
CA GLY A 227 -7.40 -1.97 -10.03
C GLY A 227 -6.42 -1.94 -11.18
N ARG A 228 -5.48 -0.99 -11.16
CA ARG A 228 -4.48 -0.85 -12.22
C ARG A 228 -3.12 -0.47 -11.66
N PHE A 229 -2.07 -0.98 -12.33
CA PHE A 229 -0.73 -0.45 -12.16
C PHE A 229 -0.58 0.88 -12.89
N THR A 230 0.01 1.85 -12.21
CA THR A 230 0.36 3.17 -12.75
C THR A 230 1.80 3.50 -12.37
N ASP A 231 2.47 4.26 -13.20
CA ASP A 231 3.81 4.75 -12.89
C ASP A 231 3.85 6.27 -12.91
N GLU A 232 4.53 6.81 -11.93
CA GLU A 232 4.80 8.23 -11.79
C GLU A 232 6.20 8.47 -11.21
N ARG A 233 6.62 9.73 -11.18
CA ARG A 233 7.85 10.10 -10.47
C ARG A 233 7.61 10.06 -8.96
N PHE A 234 8.60 9.60 -8.21
CA PHE A 234 8.49 9.45 -6.75
C PHE A 234 8.10 10.76 -6.05
N TYR A 235 8.47 11.92 -6.57
CA TYR A 235 8.08 13.21 -5.98
C TYR A 235 6.57 13.42 -5.95
N ASN A 236 5.81 12.90 -6.94
CA ASN A 236 4.34 12.97 -6.93
C ASN A 236 3.77 12.20 -5.75
N PHE A 237 4.23 10.96 -5.53
CA PHE A 237 3.81 10.16 -4.40
C PHE A 237 4.24 10.78 -3.06
N ASN A 238 5.48 11.30 -2.98
CA ASN A 238 5.93 12.01 -1.78
C ASN A 238 5.10 13.27 -1.52
N HIS A 239 4.70 13.99 -2.57
CA HIS A 239 3.83 15.17 -2.42
C HIS A 239 2.44 14.77 -1.94
N VAL A 240 1.81 13.74 -2.53
CA VAL A 240 0.50 13.26 -2.10
C VAL A 240 0.55 12.71 -0.68
N TYR A 241 1.41 11.74 -0.42
CA TYR A 241 1.44 11.03 0.85
C TYR A 241 2.17 11.79 1.95
N GLY A 242 3.39 12.28 1.67
CA GLY A 242 4.23 12.93 2.69
C GLY A 242 3.83 14.37 3.01
N GLU A 243 3.40 15.12 2.01
CA GLU A 243 3.13 16.55 2.16
C GLU A 243 1.63 16.85 2.40
N ASN A 244 0.70 16.14 1.73
CA ASN A 244 -0.74 16.40 1.83
C ASN A 244 -1.43 15.48 2.84
N GLU A 245 -1.16 14.16 2.80
CA GLU A 245 -1.75 13.19 3.73
C GLU A 245 -0.93 13.06 5.03
N LEU A 246 0.23 13.70 5.13
CA LEU A 246 1.09 13.75 6.32
C LEU A 246 1.58 12.37 6.80
N ARG A 247 1.81 11.47 5.88
CA ARG A 247 2.24 10.09 6.14
C ARG A 247 3.75 9.97 6.01
N ASP A 248 4.38 9.26 6.92
CA ASP A 248 5.77 8.86 6.78
C ASP A 248 5.91 7.77 5.72
N LEU A 249 7.01 7.83 4.95
CA LEU A 249 7.34 6.81 3.97
C LEU A 249 8.63 6.10 4.40
N TRP A 250 8.64 4.78 4.29
CA TRP A 250 9.76 3.93 4.64
C TRP A 250 10.26 3.19 3.40
N GLU A 251 11.44 3.54 2.96
CA GLU A 251 12.08 2.93 1.79
C GLU A 251 13.02 1.80 2.21
N TYR A 252 12.82 0.61 1.65
CA TYR A 252 13.66 -0.57 1.84
C TYR A 252 14.23 -0.99 0.49
N ALA A 253 15.56 -0.97 0.34
CA ALA A 253 16.20 -1.52 -0.84
C ALA A 253 16.05 -3.05 -0.88
N LEU A 254 15.76 -3.61 -2.05
CA LEU A 254 15.66 -5.06 -2.25
C LEU A 254 17.00 -5.63 -2.72
N ASN A 255 17.53 -6.62 -2.00
CA ASN A 255 18.78 -7.30 -2.31
C ASN A 255 18.58 -8.33 -3.43
N PHE A 256 18.09 -7.88 -4.59
CA PHE A 256 17.90 -8.69 -5.78
C PHE A 256 19.20 -8.88 -6.55
N THR A 257 19.36 -10.05 -7.22
CA THR A 257 20.36 -10.21 -8.27
C THR A 257 19.97 -9.41 -9.52
N VAL A 258 20.88 -9.26 -10.46
CA VAL A 258 20.60 -8.56 -11.72
C VAL A 258 19.44 -9.24 -12.47
N GLU A 259 19.43 -10.56 -12.53
CA GLU A 259 18.39 -11.34 -13.21
C GLU A 259 17.03 -11.22 -12.51
N GLN A 260 17.00 -11.22 -11.18
CA GLN A 260 15.76 -11.01 -10.40
C GLN A 260 15.20 -9.63 -10.65
N LYS A 261 16.05 -8.60 -10.60
CA LYS A 261 15.65 -7.21 -10.93
C LYS A 261 15.07 -7.12 -12.35
N HIS A 262 15.72 -7.74 -13.33
CA HIS A 262 15.25 -7.72 -14.72
C HIS A 262 13.89 -8.38 -14.85
N ARG A 263 13.68 -9.57 -14.26
CA ARG A 263 12.39 -10.28 -14.32
C ARG A 263 11.26 -9.43 -13.76
N VAL A 264 11.45 -8.82 -12.60
CA VAL A 264 10.43 -7.92 -12.00
C VAL A 264 10.17 -6.71 -12.89
N THR A 265 11.21 -6.07 -13.43
CA THR A 265 11.08 -4.89 -14.31
C THR A 265 10.39 -5.24 -15.63
N TYR A 266 10.69 -6.38 -16.24
CA TYR A 266 10.05 -6.82 -17.49
C TYR A 266 8.55 -7.04 -17.30
N HIS A 267 8.17 -7.71 -16.20
CA HIS A 267 6.76 -7.96 -15.95
C HIS A 267 6.00 -6.71 -15.53
N ALA A 268 6.62 -5.82 -14.74
CA ALA A 268 6.06 -4.51 -14.42
C ALA A 268 5.69 -3.71 -15.68
N TRP A 269 6.57 -3.78 -16.73
CA TRP A 269 6.28 -3.16 -18.02
C TRP A 269 5.05 -3.75 -18.71
N GLU A 270 4.88 -5.08 -18.70
CA GLU A 270 3.71 -5.73 -19.28
C GLU A 270 2.41 -5.30 -18.57
N LEU A 271 2.45 -5.18 -17.23
CA LEU A 271 1.29 -4.77 -16.43
C LEU A 271 0.90 -3.29 -16.62
N LEU A 272 1.85 -2.45 -17.03
CA LEU A 272 1.57 -1.04 -17.35
C LEU A 272 0.85 -0.85 -18.70
N GLN A 273 0.70 -1.91 -19.51
CA GLN A 273 0.04 -1.85 -20.82
C GLN A 273 -1.51 -1.87 -20.72
N ASN A 274 -2.10 -1.08 -19.82
CA ASN A 274 -3.55 -1.00 -19.58
C ASN A 274 -4.18 -2.29 -19.03
N VAL A 275 -3.46 -2.98 -18.17
CA VAL A 275 -3.95 -4.20 -17.51
C VAL A 275 -4.81 -3.85 -16.30
N ASN A 276 -6.04 -4.37 -16.25
CA ASN A 276 -6.95 -4.19 -15.14
C ASN A 276 -7.14 -5.49 -14.38
N PHE A 277 -7.32 -5.35 -13.07
CA PHE A 277 -7.71 -6.38 -12.13
C PHE A 277 -8.99 -5.95 -11.40
N THR A 278 -9.69 -6.87 -10.72
CA THR A 278 -10.70 -6.46 -9.75
C THR A 278 -10.00 -6.01 -8.47
N TYR A 279 -10.41 -4.87 -7.92
CA TYR A 279 -9.82 -4.33 -6.69
C TYR A 279 -10.71 -4.58 -5.49
N TYR A 280 -10.12 -5.12 -4.41
CA TYR A 280 -10.76 -5.30 -3.10
C TYR A 280 -9.90 -4.65 -2.02
N PHE A 281 -10.50 -3.92 -1.08
CA PHE A 281 -9.74 -3.23 -0.03
C PHE A 281 -8.92 -4.17 0.86
N PHE A 282 -9.41 -5.38 1.12
CA PHE A 282 -8.77 -6.33 2.03
C PHE A 282 -8.10 -7.51 1.33
N LEU A 283 -8.46 -7.85 0.11
CA LEU A 283 -8.00 -9.05 -0.59
C LEU A 283 -6.99 -8.69 -1.68
N ASP A 284 -7.48 -8.35 -2.88
CA ASP A 284 -6.67 -8.05 -4.06
C ASP A 284 -6.35 -6.55 -4.13
N ASN A 285 -5.65 -6.05 -3.13
CA ASN A 285 -5.26 -4.65 -2.98
C ASN A 285 -3.81 -4.41 -3.46
N CYS A 286 -3.28 -3.22 -3.16
CA CYS A 286 -1.91 -2.85 -3.52
C CYS A 286 -0.87 -3.82 -2.94
N ALA A 287 -1.05 -4.29 -1.71
CA ALA A 287 -0.12 -5.19 -1.04
C ALA A 287 -0.06 -6.55 -1.75
N TYR A 288 -1.23 -7.11 -2.09
CA TYR A 288 -1.32 -8.38 -2.80
C TYR A 288 -0.63 -8.31 -4.16
N ARG A 289 -0.99 -7.32 -4.99
CA ARG A 289 -0.46 -7.19 -6.35
C ARG A 289 1.02 -6.80 -6.39
N MET A 290 1.50 -6.01 -5.41
CA MET A 290 2.94 -5.75 -5.29
C MET A 290 3.72 -7.00 -4.88
N ALA A 291 3.19 -7.82 -3.98
CA ALA A 291 3.82 -9.08 -3.62
C ALA A 291 3.88 -10.05 -4.81
N GLU A 292 2.78 -10.21 -5.58
CA GLU A 292 2.78 -11.01 -6.82
C GLU A 292 3.82 -10.52 -7.83
N LEU A 293 3.93 -9.21 -8.02
CA LEU A 293 4.94 -8.64 -8.91
C LEU A 293 6.36 -8.95 -8.43
N LEU A 294 6.63 -8.85 -7.12
CA LEU A 294 7.93 -9.19 -6.55
C LEU A 294 8.23 -10.70 -6.65
N GLU A 295 7.21 -11.56 -6.61
CA GLU A 295 7.34 -13.01 -6.81
C GLU A 295 7.88 -13.41 -8.19
N MET A 296 7.82 -12.50 -9.16
CA MET A 296 8.46 -12.67 -10.48
C MET A 296 9.98 -12.73 -10.41
N ALA A 297 10.58 -12.31 -9.29
CA ALA A 297 12.02 -12.49 -9.07
C ALA A 297 12.47 -13.97 -9.14
N TRP A 298 11.55 -14.91 -8.86
CA TRP A 298 11.84 -16.36 -8.83
C TRP A 298 11.04 -17.11 -9.89
N THR A 299 11.70 -18.03 -10.57
CA THR A 299 11.10 -18.86 -11.62
C THR A 299 10.41 -20.12 -11.08
N ASP A 300 10.59 -20.43 -9.81
CA ASP A 300 9.98 -21.56 -9.12
C ASP A 300 8.62 -21.19 -8.47
N THR A 301 8.11 -22.04 -7.60
CA THR A 301 6.86 -21.85 -6.86
C THR A 301 6.98 -20.91 -5.66
N THR A 302 8.07 -20.16 -5.55
CA THR A 302 8.27 -19.19 -4.46
C THR A 302 7.13 -18.19 -4.40
N ARG A 303 6.56 -18.02 -3.20
CA ARG A 303 5.49 -17.06 -2.89
C ARG A 303 5.88 -16.20 -1.69
N ILE A 304 5.59 -14.92 -1.77
CA ILE A 304 5.63 -13.95 -0.66
C ILE A 304 4.29 -13.99 0.05
N ASN A 305 3.20 -13.90 -0.72
CA ASN A 305 1.86 -14.15 -0.22
C ASN A 305 1.64 -15.66 -0.19
N THR A 306 1.70 -16.25 1.00
CA THR A 306 1.40 -17.67 1.16
C THR A 306 -0.08 -17.94 0.90
N SER A 307 -0.36 -19.03 0.18
CA SER A 307 -1.73 -19.54 -0.03
C SER A 307 -2.41 -19.73 1.34
N GLY A 308 -3.55 -19.06 1.56
CA GLY A 308 -4.28 -19.08 2.83
C GLY A 308 -4.32 -17.75 3.58
N ALA A 309 -3.59 -16.73 3.15
CA ALA A 309 -3.81 -15.37 3.63
C ALA A 309 -5.18 -14.88 3.10
N ILE A 310 -6.13 -14.69 4.04
CA ILE A 310 -7.49 -14.22 3.72
C ILE A 310 -7.47 -12.72 3.35
N TRP A 311 -6.38 -12.02 3.66
CA TRP A 311 -6.17 -10.58 3.42
C TRP A 311 -4.69 -10.25 3.18
N ALA A 312 -4.47 -9.16 2.45
CA ALA A 312 -3.14 -8.63 2.22
C ALA A 312 -3.01 -7.25 2.91
N ILE A 313 -2.12 -7.17 3.88
CA ILE A 313 -1.81 -5.94 4.61
C ILE A 313 -0.46 -5.42 4.16
N PRO A 314 -0.32 -4.12 3.81
CA PRO A 314 0.93 -3.58 3.29
C PRO A 314 2.15 -3.83 4.18
N VAL A 315 2.03 -3.63 5.48
CA VAL A 315 3.14 -3.87 6.41
C VAL A 315 3.49 -5.35 6.53
N ASP A 316 2.52 -6.27 6.42
CA ASP A 316 2.76 -7.72 6.45
C ASP A 316 3.66 -8.19 5.30
N VAL A 317 3.47 -7.61 4.10
CA VAL A 317 4.38 -7.89 2.98
C VAL A 317 5.80 -7.48 3.31
N VAL A 318 6.02 -6.35 3.98
CA VAL A 318 7.36 -5.90 4.40
C VAL A 318 7.95 -6.84 5.45
N PHE A 319 7.17 -7.30 6.44
CA PHE A 319 7.60 -8.33 7.40
C PHE A 319 7.97 -9.66 6.73
N LYS A 320 7.15 -10.12 5.78
CA LYS A 320 7.44 -11.34 5.00
C LYS A 320 8.73 -11.21 4.21
N LEU A 321 8.99 -10.05 3.60
CA LEU A 321 10.24 -9.77 2.90
C LEU A 321 11.44 -9.70 3.85
N LYS A 322 11.29 -9.14 5.07
CA LYS A 322 12.33 -9.13 6.12
C LYS A 322 12.71 -10.56 6.51
N ASN A 323 11.70 -11.40 6.72
CA ASN A 323 11.88 -12.78 7.17
C ASN A 323 12.17 -13.76 6.03
N PHE A 324 12.16 -13.28 4.78
CA PHE A 324 12.42 -14.10 3.61
C PHE A 324 13.89 -14.47 3.54
N LYS A 325 14.21 -15.72 3.94
CA LYS A 325 15.57 -16.26 3.87
C LYS A 325 15.85 -16.76 2.46
N LYS A 326 16.89 -16.25 1.82
CA LYS A 326 17.39 -16.83 0.57
C LYS A 326 17.77 -18.30 0.80
N LYS A 327 17.37 -19.20 -0.08
CA LYS A 327 17.79 -20.62 -0.07
C LYS A 327 19.31 -20.83 -0.09
N SER A 328 20.11 -19.78 -0.32
CA SER A 328 21.58 -19.85 -0.54
C SER A 328 22.42 -18.94 0.36
N GLY A 329 21.88 -18.35 1.43
CA GLY A 329 22.68 -17.49 2.30
C GLY A 329 21.86 -16.70 3.34
N GLU A 330 22.51 -16.31 4.41
CA GLU A 330 21.92 -15.68 5.60
C GLU A 330 21.46 -14.22 5.42
N GLN A 331 21.62 -13.62 4.23
CA GLN A 331 21.33 -12.21 4.03
C GLN A 331 19.83 -11.96 3.79
N SER A 332 19.24 -11.07 4.58
CA SER A 332 17.86 -10.59 4.42
C SER A 332 17.62 -10.06 3.00
N LEU A 333 16.42 -10.26 2.48
CA LEU A 333 16.00 -9.67 1.22
C LEU A 333 15.87 -8.15 1.30
N LEU A 334 15.53 -7.61 2.50
CA LEU A 334 15.43 -6.18 2.75
C LEU A 334 16.77 -5.60 3.20
N GLY A 335 17.14 -4.46 2.64
CA GLY A 335 18.19 -3.59 3.15
C GLY A 335 17.75 -2.77 4.36
N VAL A 336 18.64 -1.91 4.86
CA VAL A 336 18.37 -1.01 5.99
C VAL A 336 17.23 -0.05 5.64
N PRO A 337 16.21 0.11 6.51
CA PRO A 337 15.11 1.03 6.28
C PRO A 337 15.58 2.49 6.27
N LYS A 338 15.02 3.26 5.34
CA LYS A 338 15.25 4.69 5.23
C LYS A 338 13.95 5.43 5.41
N LEU A 339 13.87 6.28 6.45
CA LEU A 339 12.73 7.16 6.67
C LEU A 339 12.76 8.33 5.69
N ILE A 340 11.63 8.60 5.06
CA ILE A 340 11.31 9.83 4.36
C ILE A 340 10.18 10.48 5.16
N PRO A 341 10.52 11.45 6.03
CA PRO A 341 9.57 11.98 7.00
C PRO A 341 8.49 12.82 6.33
N SER A 342 7.27 12.69 6.84
CA SER A 342 6.13 13.53 6.49
C SER A 342 6.39 15.01 6.83
N ARG A 343 5.58 15.88 6.26
CA ARG A 343 5.60 17.30 6.64
C ARG A 343 5.31 17.51 8.12
N GLN A 344 4.35 16.77 8.66
CA GLN A 344 4.02 16.84 10.09
C GLN A 344 5.23 16.48 10.96
N ARG A 345 5.90 15.37 10.67
CA ARG A 345 7.11 14.95 11.40
C ARG A 345 8.26 15.96 11.25
N LYS A 346 8.47 16.51 10.07
CA LYS A 346 9.46 17.57 9.85
C LYS A 346 9.17 18.78 10.73
N LEU A 347 7.90 19.19 10.79
CA LEU A 347 7.47 20.32 11.61
C LEU A 347 7.64 20.03 13.10
N GLN A 348 7.21 18.86 13.59
CA GLN A 348 7.44 18.43 14.98
C GLN A 348 8.92 18.48 15.36
N ASN A 349 9.79 17.90 14.51
CA ASN A 349 11.23 17.90 14.75
C ASN A 349 11.80 19.32 14.80
N ARG A 350 11.35 20.24 13.95
CA ARG A 350 11.78 21.64 13.99
C ARG A 350 11.27 22.35 15.23
N THR A 351 10.00 22.16 15.60
CA THR A 351 9.41 22.78 16.79
C THR A 351 10.12 22.30 18.08
N ALA A 352 10.45 21.01 18.16
CA ALA A 352 11.17 20.45 19.30
C ALA A 352 12.60 21.02 19.49
N GLN A 353 13.18 21.62 18.45
CA GLN A 353 14.51 22.24 18.52
C GLN A 353 14.47 23.71 18.93
N LEU A 354 13.30 24.32 18.93
CA LEU A 354 13.13 25.69 19.36
C LEU A 354 13.17 25.74 20.89
N SER A 355 13.93 26.69 21.43
CA SER A 355 13.85 27.03 22.85
C SER A 355 12.46 27.57 23.22
N GLU A 356 12.10 27.56 24.48
CA GLU A 356 10.81 28.12 24.96
C GLU A 356 10.57 29.56 24.48
N MET A 357 11.64 30.39 24.48
CA MET A 357 11.54 31.75 23.96
C MET A 357 11.30 31.80 22.46
N GLU A 358 11.97 30.94 21.68
CA GLU A 358 11.76 30.86 20.24
C GLU A 358 10.34 30.31 19.89
N GLN A 359 9.83 29.35 20.67
CA GLN A 359 8.44 28.87 20.52
C GLN A 359 7.42 29.96 20.79
N LYS A 360 7.64 30.79 21.81
CA LYS A 360 6.79 31.96 22.10
C LYS A 360 6.81 32.95 20.92
N GLN A 361 7.98 33.23 20.35
CA GLN A 361 8.09 34.10 19.17
C GLN A 361 7.39 33.51 17.95
N LEU A 362 7.50 32.19 17.74
CA LEU A 362 6.77 31.49 16.68
C LEU A 362 5.25 31.67 16.84
N THR A 363 4.74 31.51 18.07
CA THR A 363 3.31 31.71 18.37
C THR A 363 2.87 33.14 18.07
N ASN A 364 3.63 34.15 18.49
CA ASN A 364 3.35 35.56 18.19
C ASN A 364 3.28 35.82 16.66
N LEU A 365 4.17 35.20 15.88
CA LEU A 365 4.19 35.32 14.42
C LEU A 365 3.04 34.57 13.74
N ILE A 366 2.54 33.50 14.35
CA ILE A 366 1.35 32.79 13.88
C ILE A 366 0.11 33.64 14.04
N GLU A 367 0.00 34.37 15.17
CA GLU A 367 -1.14 35.22 15.52
C GLU A 367 -1.14 36.57 14.79
N SER A 368 0.04 37.14 14.50
CA SER A 368 0.16 38.44 13.86
C SER A 368 1.35 38.53 12.89
N GLU A 369 1.03 38.76 11.61
CA GLU A 369 2.04 38.94 10.56
C GLU A 369 2.93 40.20 10.78
N ASN A 370 2.36 41.24 11.41
CA ASN A 370 3.08 42.50 11.68
C ASN A 370 4.22 42.30 12.70
N TYR A 371 4.22 41.16 13.42
CA TYR A 371 5.25 40.88 14.42
C TYR A 371 6.67 40.68 13.81
N LEU A 372 6.80 40.38 12.51
CA LEU A 372 8.08 40.31 11.81
C LEU A 372 8.87 41.63 11.91
N ASP A 373 8.16 42.76 11.96
CA ASP A 373 8.74 44.11 12.03
C ASP A 373 8.92 44.61 13.46
N SER A 374 8.49 43.83 14.47
CA SER A 374 8.63 44.23 15.89
C SER A 374 10.09 44.30 16.30
N GLU A 375 10.40 45.25 17.22
CA GLU A 375 11.73 45.39 17.79
C GLU A 375 12.12 44.14 18.59
N GLU A 376 11.12 43.51 19.23
CA GLU A 376 11.32 42.28 19.99
C GLU A 376 11.82 41.14 19.08
N PHE A 377 11.19 40.86 17.93
CA PHE A 377 11.64 39.83 17.01
C PHE A 377 12.99 40.16 16.38
N ARG A 378 13.23 41.42 16.03
CA ARG A 378 14.50 41.88 15.43
C ARG A 378 15.68 41.79 16.40
N SER A 379 15.43 41.83 17.70
CA SER A 379 16.46 41.70 18.74
C SER A 379 17.02 40.29 18.91
N PHE A 380 16.27 39.25 18.39
CA PHE A 380 16.74 37.87 18.45
C PHE A 380 17.97 37.64 17.57
N PRO A 381 18.89 36.73 17.99
CA PRO A 381 20.00 36.31 17.16
C PRO A 381 19.58 35.84 15.77
N GLU A 382 20.35 36.11 14.75
CA GLU A 382 20.04 35.79 13.36
C GLU A 382 19.74 34.29 13.15
N GLN A 383 20.51 33.41 13.81
CA GLN A 383 20.27 31.96 13.76
C GLN A 383 18.93 31.58 14.37
N SER A 384 18.52 32.19 15.48
CA SER A 384 17.22 31.99 16.12
C SER A 384 16.08 32.46 15.21
N ARG A 385 16.21 33.65 14.62
CA ARG A 385 15.24 34.17 13.64
C ARG A 385 15.11 33.24 12.44
N ALA A 386 16.24 32.72 11.95
CA ALA A 386 16.22 31.77 10.84
C ALA A 386 15.46 30.48 11.21
N ARG A 387 15.68 29.85 12.39
CA ARG A 387 14.95 28.69 12.86
C ARG A 387 13.46 28.95 12.99
N ILE A 388 13.09 30.08 13.59
CA ILE A 388 11.68 30.47 13.77
C ILE A 388 10.98 30.62 12.42
N ILE A 389 11.62 31.33 11.45
CA ILE A 389 11.02 31.54 10.12
C ILE A 389 10.93 30.24 9.33
N ASP A 390 11.92 29.37 9.38
CA ASP A 390 11.86 28.05 8.73
C ASP A 390 10.71 27.20 9.30
N THR A 391 10.52 27.23 10.62
CA THR A 391 9.41 26.54 11.29
C THR A 391 8.06 27.15 10.92
N LEU A 392 7.97 28.48 10.86
CA LEU A 392 6.74 29.20 10.45
C LEU A 392 6.36 28.89 8.99
N LEU A 393 7.34 28.83 8.08
CA LEU A 393 7.10 28.46 6.67
C LEU A 393 6.55 27.04 6.57
N ASP A 394 7.09 26.09 7.33
CA ASP A 394 6.57 24.72 7.36
C ASP A 394 5.18 24.64 8.00
N TYR A 395 4.93 25.39 9.09
CA TYR A 395 3.63 25.46 9.73
C TYR A 395 2.56 26.03 8.79
N ARG A 396 2.84 27.14 8.12
CA ARG A 396 1.92 27.74 7.14
C ARG A 396 1.57 26.78 6.00
N GLN A 397 2.52 25.95 5.58
CA GLN A 397 2.29 24.93 4.55
C GLN A 397 1.54 23.71 5.11
N TYR A 398 1.77 23.34 6.38
CA TYR A 398 1.05 22.28 7.08
C TYR A 398 -0.44 22.60 7.23
N VAL A 399 -0.76 23.81 7.70
CA VAL A 399 -2.16 24.23 7.93
C VAL A 399 -2.96 24.36 6.63
N LYS A 400 -2.29 24.69 5.52
CA LYS A 400 -2.93 24.96 4.22
C LYS A 400 -2.46 23.98 3.16
N ARG A 401 -3.12 22.84 3.11
CA ARG A 401 -2.85 21.75 2.15
C ARG A 401 -3.38 22.02 0.75
N ASP A 402 -4.37 22.93 0.62
CA ASP A 402 -5.00 23.31 -0.64
C ASP A 402 -4.22 24.42 -1.38
N LYS A 403 -4.71 24.77 -2.59
CA LYS A 403 -4.11 25.84 -3.39
C LYS A 403 -4.06 27.15 -2.60
N PRO A 404 -2.86 27.76 -2.44
CA PRO A 404 -2.72 28.97 -1.64
C PRO A 404 -3.47 30.15 -2.24
N THR A 405 -4.15 30.94 -1.41
CA THR A 405 -4.76 32.20 -1.80
C THR A 405 -3.70 33.26 -2.15
N LEU A 406 -4.10 34.34 -2.83
CA LEU A 406 -3.18 35.43 -3.17
C LEU A 406 -2.51 36.07 -1.94
N ASN A 407 -3.24 36.21 -0.83
CA ASN A 407 -2.67 36.74 0.42
C ASN A 407 -1.61 35.81 1.00
N GLN A 408 -1.85 34.52 0.98
CA GLN A 408 -0.87 33.51 1.46
C GLN A 408 0.39 33.44 0.59
N GLN A 409 0.23 33.64 -0.72
CA GLN A 409 1.39 33.74 -1.62
C GLN A 409 2.22 34.99 -1.30
N LYS A 410 1.58 36.13 -1.00
CA LYS A 410 2.23 37.36 -0.57
C LYS A 410 2.96 37.16 0.76
N GLU A 411 2.28 36.62 1.78
CA GLU A 411 2.88 36.32 3.09
C GLU A 411 4.11 35.43 2.92
N ARG A 412 3.97 34.32 2.18
CA ARG A 412 5.09 33.42 1.90
C ARG A 412 6.26 34.14 1.23
N SER A 413 5.98 35.04 0.30
CA SER A 413 7.03 35.81 -0.41
C SER A 413 7.78 36.74 0.54
N VAL A 414 7.08 37.35 1.50
CA VAL A 414 7.66 38.18 2.56
C VAL A 414 8.57 37.32 3.47
N LEU A 415 8.05 36.19 3.96
CA LEU A 415 8.81 35.26 4.81
C LEU A 415 10.07 34.73 4.10
N LEU A 416 9.98 34.35 2.83
CA LEU A 416 11.12 33.89 2.04
C LEU A 416 12.15 34.98 1.83
N ARG A 417 11.74 36.24 1.63
CA ARG A 417 12.64 37.38 1.52
C ARG A 417 13.40 37.60 2.83
N VAL A 418 12.69 37.68 3.97
CA VAL A 418 13.33 37.83 5.28
C VAL A 418 14.25 36.65 5.56
N ARG A 419 13.84 35.40 5.21
CA ARG A 419 14.68 34.21 5.37
C ARG A 419 15.98 34.29 4.55
N SER A 420 15.92 34.85 3.33
CA SER A 420 17.09 34.95 2.45
C SER A 420 18.16 35.92 2.97
N GLU A 421 17.80 36.84 3.87
CA GLU A 421 18.70 37.79 4.52
C GLU A 421 19.39 37.19 5.76
N LEU A 422 18.95 36.01 6.21
CA LEU A 422 19.44 35.33 7.40
C LEU A 422 20.45 34.22 7.05
N PRO A 423 21.35 33.83 7.96
CA PRO A 423 22.35 32.81 7.71
C PRO A 423 21.76 31.46 7.36
N ILE A 424 22.51 30.68 6.58
CA ILE A 424 22.20 29.29 6.32
C ILE A 424 22.43 28.52 7.61
N LEU A 425 21.41 27.79 8.05
CA LEU A 425 21.53 26.91 9.21
C LEU A 425 22.26 25.63 8.80
N GLU A 426 23.24 25.23 9.59
CA GLU A 426 23.82 23.90 9.44
C GLU A 426 22.75 22.84 9.78
N ASN A 427 22.56 21.87 8.89
CA ASN A 427 21.61 20.76 9.08
C ASN A 427 22.14 19.74 10.11
N ASN A 428 22.62 20.19 11.26
CA ASN A 428 23.10 19.35 12.36
C ASN A 428 21.94 18.79 13.21
N VAL A 429 20.79 18.59 12.57
CA VAL A 429 19.63 18.11 13.28
C VAL A 429 19.71 16.60 13.41
N SER A 430 20.11 16.13 14.57
CA SER A 430 19.78 14.79 15.04
C SER A 430 18.26 14.74 15.27
N ALA A 431 17.49 14.62 14.17
CA ALA A 431 16.08 14.28 14.29
C ALA A 431 16.00 12.90 14.91
N GLU A 432 15.18 12.74 15.94
CA GLU A 432 14.88 11.41 16.47
C GLU A 432 14.24 10.60 15.36
N ILE A 433 14.97 9.61 14.84
CA ILE A 433 14.46 8.70 13.81
C ILE A 433 13.64 7.66 14.55
N PRO A 434 12.32 7.57 14.32
CA PRO A 434 11.51 6.54 14.95
C PRO A 434 11.97 5.15 14.47
N GLU A 435 11.63 4.14 15.24
CA GLU A 435 11.86 2.75 14.85
C GLU A 435 11.09 2.42 13.57
N ALA A 436 11.68 1.57 12.74
CA ALA A 436 11.07 1.21 11.47
C ALA A 436 9.86 0.26 11.67
N PRO A 437 8.87 0.25 10.75
CA PRO A 437 7.72 -0.67 10.82
C PRO A 437 8.11 -2.13 11.03
N THR A 438 9.23 -2.54 10.44
CA THR A 438 9.76 -3.91 10.58
C THR A 438 10.35 -4.23 11.95
N ASP A 439 10.56 -3.25 12.80
CA ASP A 439 11.09 -3.43 14.15
C ASP A 439 9.96 -3.49 15.20
N GLY A 440 8.76 -3.08 14.81
CA GLY A 440 7.53 -3.20 15.59
C GLY A 440 6.90 -4.59 15.57
N THR A 441 5.68 -4.68 16.09
CA THR A 441 4.90 -5.93 16.19
C THR A 441 4.29 -6.29 14.83
N PRO A 442 4.34 -7.56 14.37
CA PRO A 442 3.61 -8.03 13.19
C PRO A 442 2.09 -7.79 13.28
N PRO A 443 1.37 -7.67 12.15
CA PRO A 443 -0.02 -7.17 12.17
C PRO A 443 -1.10 -8.21 12.50
N MET A 444 -0.79 -9.50 12.48
CA MET A 444 -1.72 -10.57 12.81
C MET A 444 -1.53 -11.02 14.26
N ARG A 445 -2.62 -11.40 14.95
CA ARG A 445 -2.53 -11.86 16.34
C ARG A 445 -3.31 -13.13 16.57
N PHE A 446 -2.72 -14.05 17.31
CA PHE A 446 -3.38 -15.14 18.00
C PHE A 446 -3.32 -14.90 19.50
N ARG A 447 -4.41 -15.18 20.21
CA ARG A 447 -4.56 -14.99 21.65
C ARG A 447 -5.01 -16.30 22.30
N PHE A 448 -4.37 -16.67 23.41
CA PHE A 448 -4.79 -17.76 24.27
C PHE A 448 -4.80 -17.28 25.72
N GLY A 449 -5.93 -17.44 26.44
CA GLY A 449 -6.08 -16.88 27.76
C GLY A 449 -6.93 -17.72 28.73
N ALA A 450 -6.74 -17.43 30.00
CA ALA A 450 -7.59 -17.87 31.08
C ALA A 450 -8.49 -16.72 31.54
N VAL A 451 -9.79 -16.97 31.63
CA VAL A 451 -10.80 -16.01 32.03
C VAL A 451 -11.42 -16.42 33.35
N SER A 452 -11.65 -15.44 34.22
CA SER A 452 -12.42 -15.58 35.44
C SER A 452 -13.54 -14.58 35.47
N ASN A 453 -14.78 -15.03 35.51
CA ASN A 453 -15.97 -14.17 35.54
C ASN A 453 -16.72 -14.38 36.86
N SER A 454 -17.10 -13.30 37.55
CA SER A 454 -17.73 -13.34 38.87
C SER A 454 -19.07 -14.07 38.91
N LEU A 455 -19.80 -14.17 37.78
CA LEU A 455 -21.09 -14.86 37.68
C LEU A 455 -20.99 -16.19 36.91
N LEU A 456 -20.19 -16.26 35.86
CA LEU A 456 -20.10 -17.39 34.95
C LEU A 456 -18.95 -18.38 35.32
N GLY A 457 -18.07 -17.97 36.25
CA GLY A 457 -16.90 -18.78 36.63
C GLY A 457 -15.78 -18.77 35.58
N PRO A 458 -14.87 -19.78 35.65
CA PRO A 458 -13.68 -19.84 34.80
C PRO A 458 -14.00 -20.27 33.35
N ALA A 459 -13.17 -19.80 32.41
CA ALA A 459 -13.16 -20.23 31.02
C ALA A 459 -11.73 -20.21 30.47
N LEU A 460 -11.53 -20.95 29.37
CA LEU A 460 -10.41 -20.72 28.45
C LEU A 460 -10.87 -19.84 27.30
N GLU A 461 -10.01 -18.94 26.84
CA GLU A 461 -10.30 -18.05 25.74
C GLU A 461 -9.28 -18.25 24.61
N VAL A 462 -9.78 -18.27 23.39
CA VAL A 462 -9.00 -18.24 22.17
C VAL A 462 -9.50 -17.07 21.34
N GLY A 463 -8.59 -16.28 20.79
CA GLY A 463 -8.92 -15.17 19.94
C GLY A 463 -7.95 -14.99 18.78
N THR A 464 -8.44 -14.37 17.72
CA THR A 464 -7.63 -13.99 16.56
C THR A 464 -8.11 -12.68 16.01
N TRP A 465 -7.22 -11.90 15.49
CA TRP A 465 -7.55 -10.72 14.70
C TRP A 465 -6.74 -10.65 13.40
N ALA A 466 -7.34 -10.05 12.38
CA ALA A 466 -6.68 -9.70 11.16
C ALA A 466 -6.35 -8.21 11.21
N ASN A 467 -5.40 -7.84 12.02
CA ASN A 467 -5.26 -6.43 12.25
C ASN A 467 -3.87 -5.91 12.19
N TYR A 468 -3.86 -4.61 12.24
CA TYR A 468 -2.73 -3.76 12.05
C TYR A 468 -2.06 -3.33 13.36
N HIS A 469 -2.81 -2.74 14.32
CA HIS A 469 -2.21 -2.13 15.49
C HIS A 469 -3.24 -1.76 16.56
N ASP A 470 -2.91 -1.93 17.85
CA ASP A 470 -3.69 -1.43 18.98
C ASP A 470 -2.87 -0.45 19.87
N LEU A 471 -3.55 0.31 20.72
CA LEU A 471 -2.92 1.33 21.57
C LEU A 471 -1.90 0.77 22.57
N LEU A 472 -2.06 -0.48 23.02
CA LEU A 472 -1.10 -1.13 23.88
C LEU A 472 0.10 -1.69 23.09
N GLY A 473 -0.03 -1.81 21.76
CA GLY A 473 0.98 -2.30 20.85
C GLY A 473 2.22 -1.42 20.81
N ASP A 474 3.20 -1.88 20.03
CA ASP A 474 4.37 -1.10 19.69
C ASP A 474 4.02 -0.13 18.55
N GLU A 475 4.35 1.14 18.70
CA GLU A 475 4.02 2.18 17.71
C GLU A 475 5.03 2.31 16.58
N SER A 476 6.02 1.43 16.50
CA SER A 476 7.09 1.50 15.51
C SER A 476 6.55 1.50 14.08
N GLY A 477 6.82 2.58 13.35
CA GLY A 477 6.38 2.79 11.97
C GLY A 477 4.87 2.95 11.76
N HIS A 478 4.07 2.97 12.82
CA HIS A 478 2.63 3.17 12.78
C HIS A 478 2.25 4.65 13.01
N LEU A 479 0.99 4.96 12.79
CA LEU A 479 0.43 6.25 13.18
C LEU A 479 0.39 6.31 14.71
N GLN A 480 1.10 7.24 15.29
CA GLN A 480 1.18 7.41 16.74
C GLN A 480 -0.21 7.72 17.35
N ASN A 481 -0.43 7.21 18.55
CA ASN A 481 -1.69 7.41 19.30
C ASN A 481 -2.94 7.01 18.48
N ALA A 482 -2.84 5.95 17.70
CA ALA A 482 -3.93 5.43 16.91
C ALA A 482 -4.12 3.94 17.12
N GLU A 483 -5.34 3.47 16.93
CA GLU A 483 -5.68 2.05 16.95
C GLU A 483 -6.45 1.70 15.69
N VAL A 484 -6.08 0.61 15.05
CA VAL A 484 -6.81 0.02 13.93
C VAL A 484 -6.92 -1.47 14.17
N VAL A 485 -8.05 -1.92 14.65
CA VAL A 485 -8.36 -3.33 14.90
C VAL A 485 -9.50 -3.75 13.98
N THR A 486 -9.31 -4.83 13.23
CA THR A 486 -10.36 -5.38 12.35
C THR A 486 -10.50 -6.89 12.54
N LEU A 487 -11.73 -7.37 12.40
CA LEU A 487 -12.09 -8.79 12.48
C LEU A 487 -11.56 -9.47 13.75
N ASP A 488 -11.70 -8.81 14.90
CA ASP A 488 -11.28 -9.34 16.19
C ASP A 488 -12.34 -10.32 16.75
N LEU A 489 -11.98 -11.60 16.79
CA LEU A 489 -12.84 -12.70 17.22
C LEU A 489 -12.34 -13.28 18.54
N HIS A 490 -13.22 -13.35 19.54
CA HIS A 490 -12.98 -14.02 20.81
C HIS A 490 -13.99 -15.16 21.05
N LEU A 491 -13.45 -16.31 21.42
CA LEU A 491 -14.19 -17.55 21.70
C LEU A 491 -13.87 -17.99 23.12
N GLN A 492 -14.88 -18.25 23.95
CA GLN A 492 -14.68 -18.79 25.30
C GLN A 492 -15.21 -20.22 25.40
N LEU A 493 -14.41 -21.09 25.96
CA LEU A 493 -14.72 -22.48 26.29
C LEU A 493 -14.90 -22.60 27.79
N ARG A 494 -16.09 -22.99 28.24
CA ARG A 494 -16.45 -23.31 29.62
C ARG A 494 -16.79 -24.78 29.71
N LYS A 495 -16.98 -25.30 30.92
CA LYS A 495 -17.23 -26.73 31.17
C LYS A 495 -18.34 -27.30 30.26
N ASN A 496 -19.41 -26.55 30.01
CA ASN A 496 -20.60 -27.01 29.26
C ASN A 496 -21.01 -26.07 28.11
N SER A 497 -20.18 -25.12 27.71
CA SER A 497 -20.52 -24.19 26.64
C SER A 497 -19.30 -23.76 25.85
N PHE A 498 -19.51 -23.55 24.56
CA PHE A 498 -18.58 -22.92 23.63
C PHE A 498 -19.27 -21.71 23.03
N GLU A 499 -18.73 -20.52 23.23
CA GLU A 499 -19.41 -19.29 22.89
C GLU A 499 -18.48 -18.28 22.18
N VAL A 500 -19.02 -17.65 21.13
CA VAL A 500 -18.43 -16.43 20.58
C VAL A 500 -18.78 -15.29 21.51
N THR A 501 -17.81 -14.70 22.19
CA THR A 501 -18.03 -13.63 23.18
C THR A 501 -17.91 -12.25 22.55
N GLN A 502 -17.08 -12.14 21.51
CA GLN A 502 -16.88 -10.90 20.76
C GLN A 502 -16.59 -11.23 19.29
N PHE A 503 -17.15 -10.45 18.40
CA PHE A 503 -16.71 -10.37 17.01
C PHE A 503 -16.74 -8.92 16.56
N GLN A 504 -15.63 -8.24 16.64
CA GLN A 504 -15.47 -6.86 16.26
C GLN A 504 -15.11 -6.75 14.78
N LEU A 505 -15.97 -6.13 14.00
CA LEU A 505 -15.71 -5.91 12.57
C LEU A 505 -14.61 -4.86 12.39
N PHE A 506 -14.70 -3.78 13.15
CA PHE A 506 -13.69 -2.72 13.18
C PHE A 506 -13.75 -1.97 14.52
N ASN A 507 -12.57 -1.53 14.95
CA ASN A 507 -12.38 -0.53 16.00
C ASN A 507 -11.22 0.36 15.57
N ILE A 508 -11.53 1.59 15.22
CA ILE A 508 -10.58 2.57 14.72
C ILE A 508 -10.64 3.78 15.65
N GLN A 509 -9.49 4.21 16.16
CA GLN A 509 -9.38 5.35 17.06
C GLN A 509 -8.16 6.19 16.67
N LYS A 510 -8.31 7.51 16.71
CA LYS A 510 -7.22 8.47 16.54
C LYS A 510 -7.26 9.46 17.69
N PHE A 511 -6.25 9.45 18.52
CA PHE A 511 -6.04 10.43 19.58
C PHE A 511 -5.10 11.52 19.04
N ALA A 512 -5.69 12.67 18.72
CA ALA A 512 -4.95 13.80 18.19
C ALA A 512 -4.35 14.60 19.35
N LEU A 513 -3.15 14.24 19.74
CA LEU A 513 -2.30 15.07 20.58
C LEU A 513 -1.79 16.24 19.73
N ASN A 514 -1.22 17.27 20.33
CA ASN A 514 -0.67 18.41 19.61
C ASN A 514 0.13 17.98 18.34
N PRO A 515 -0.45 18.04 17.13
CA PRO A 515 0.12 17.40 15.94
C PRO A 515 1.33 18.14 15.36
N THR A 516 1.54 19.38 15.75
CA THR A 516 2.66 20.22 15.28
C THR A 516 3.74 20.45 16.34
N GLY A 517 3.45 20.14 17.60
CA GLY A 517 4.29 20.53 18.73
C GLY A 517 4.18 22.03 19.09
N ILE A 518 3.37 22.81 18.37
CA ILE A 518 3.16 24.24 18.62
C ILE A 518 2.05 24.41 19.67
N SER A 519 2.27 25.23 20.68
CA SER A 519 1.30 25.49 21.73
C SER A 519 -0.01 26.06 21.14
N GLY A 520 -1.14 25.47 21.52
CA GLY A 520 -2.45 25.90 21.06
C GLY A 520 -2.97 25.21 19.79
N ASP A 521 -2.14 24.38 19.13
CA ASP A 521 -2.56 23.60 17.97
C ASP A 521 -3.20 22.28 18.42
N TYR A 522 -4.54 22.24 18.42
CA TYR A 522 -5.33 21.09 18.86
C TYR A 522 -6.21 20.57 17.74
N GLU A 523 -6.12 19.28 17.45
CA GLU A 523 -7.05 18.57 16.58
C GLU A 523 -8.13 17.84 17.41
N TRP A 524 -9.20 17.40 16.74
CA TRP A 524 -10.21 16.53 17.33
C TRP A 524 -9.75 15.08 17.26
N SER A 525 -9.83 14.41 18.41
CA SER A 525 -9.72 12.96 18.48
C SER A 525 -11.06 12.34 18.10
N TRP A 526 -11.03 11.16 17.48
CA TRP A 526 -12.24 10.47 17.09
C TRP A 526 -12.09 8.96 17.19
N ARG A 527 -13.20 8.26 17.30
CA ARG A 527 -13.25 6.82 17.23
C ARG A 527 -14.50 6.34 16.51
N ALA A 528 -14.39 5.14 15.91
CA ALA A 528 -15.48 4.40 15.30
C ALA A 528 -15.31 2.92 15.58
N ARG A 529 -16.36 2.25 16.02
CA ARG A 529 -16.35 0.81 16.25
C ARG A 529 -17.65 0.17 15.82
N GLY A 530 -17.60 -1.11 15.45
CA GLY A 530 -18.76 -1.88 15.06
C GLY A 530 -18.55 -3.36 15.17
N GLY A 531 -19.54 -4.09 15.65
CA GLY A 531 -19.45 -5.53 15.81
C GLY A 531 -20.48 -6.14 16.74
N TRP A 532 -20.33 -7.43 17.03
CA TRP A 532 -21.11 -8.16 18.01
C TRP A 532 -20.33 -8.33 19.32
N GLU A 533 -20.99 -7.98 20.42
CA GLU A 533 -20.42 -8.09 21.76
C GLU A 533 -21.49 -8.56 22.75
N ARG A 534 -21.07 -8.98 23.94
CA ARG A 534 -22.00 -9.26 25.06
C ARG A 534 -22.60 -7.96 25.56
N GLU A 535 -23.90 -7.95 25.88
CA GLU A 535 -24.57 -6.80 26.47
C GLU A 535 -24.08 -6.53 27.89
N HIS A 536 -23.81 -7.61 28.64
CA HIS A 536 -23.08 -7.59 29.90
C HIS A 536 -22.31 -8.90 30.07
N LEU A 537 -21.19 -8.86 30.80
CA LEU A 537 -20.24 -9.96 30.86
C LEU A 537 -20.78 -11.20 31.59
N GLY A 538 -21.80 -11.05 32.42
CA GLY A 538 -22.44 -12.14 33.16
C GLY A 538 -23.51 -12.93 32.37
N CYS A 539 -23.72 -12.64 31.07
CA CYS A 539 -24.72 -13.29 30.26
C CYS A 539 -24.16 -13.77 28.91
N LEU A 540 -24.06 -15.06 28.70
CA LEU A 540 -23.55 -15.62 27.44
C LEU A 540 -24.50 -15.43 26.25
N PRO A 541 -25.82 -15.65 26.34
CA PRO A 541 -26.74 -15.48 25.20
C PRO A 541 -27.07 -14.01 24.91
N CYS A 542 -26.78 -13.08 25.83
CA CYS A 542 -27.11 -11.67 25.70
C CYS A 542 -26.13 -10.96 24.75
N ARG A 543 -26.27 -11.17 23.45
CA ARG A 543 -25.42 -10.56 22.42
C ARG A 543 -26.15 -9.41 21.76
N LYS A 544 -25.42 -8.35 21.47
CA LYS A 544 -25.88 -7.20 20.71
C LYS A 544 -24.97 -6.95 19.54
N PHE A 545 -25.51 -6.45 18.44
CA PHE A 545 -24.73 -5.76 17.42
C PHE A 545 -24.73 -4.28 17.77
N SER A 546 -23.55 -3.65 17.81
CA SER A 546 -23.40 -2.25 18.11
C SER A 546 -22.57 -1.55 17.03
N ILE A 547 -22.96 -0.31 16.71
CA ILE A 547 -22.13 0.64 15.97
C ILE A 547 -22.03 1.89 16.85
N ALA A 548 -20.81 2.35 17.07
CA ALA A 548 -20.55 3.53 17.86
C ALA A 548 -19.57 4.45 17.12
N GLY A 549 -19.81 5.75 17.22
CA GLY A 549 -18.90 6.79 16.77
C GLY A 549 -18.78 7.87 17.83
N GLY A 550 -17.58 8.37 18.05
CA GLY A 550 -17.31 9.37 19.07
C GLY A 550 -16.25 10.37 18.63
N PHE A 551 -16.25 11.52 19.28
CA PHE A 551 -15.23 12.54 19.12
C PHE A 551 -14.92 13.16 20.50
N GLY A 552 -13.71 13.68 20.63
CA GLY A 552 -13.25 14.23 21.91
C GLY A 552 -11.96 15.00 21.78
N ARG A 553 -11.36 15.26 22.93
CA ARG A 553 -10.06 15.90 23.05
C ARG A 553 -9.11 14.98 23.79
N SER A 554 -7.86 14.97 23.37
CA SER A 554 -6.78 14.24 24.01
C SER A 554 -5.67 15.20 24.39
N VAL A 555 -5.05 14.95 25.52
CA VAL A 555 -3.88 15.70 25.99
C VAL A 555 -2.77 14.74 26.37
N SER A 556 -1.53 15.15 26.20
CA SER A 556 -0.35 14.40 26.67
C SER A 556 0.17 15.01 27.95
N ILE A 557 0.41 14.18 28.93
CA ILE A 557 1.04 14.55 30.21
C ILE A 557 2.34 13.75 30.30
N GLY A 558 3.49 14.44 30.37
CA GLY A 558 4.77 13.78 30.52
C GLY A 558 5.33 13.11 29.26
N GLY A 559 4.89 13.50 28.07
CA GLY A 559 5.49 13.13 26.77
C GLY A 559 4.88 11.91 26.08
N LYS A 560 4.90 10.71 26.68
CA LYS A 560 4.35 9.48 26.08
C LYS A 560 2.95 9.10 26.57
N ASP A 561 2.48 9.72 27.66
CA ASP A 561 1.21 9.37 28.29
C ASP A 561 0.05 10.09 27.61
N LEU A 562 -1.05 9.39 27.46
CA LEU A 562 -2.25 9.87 26.80
C LEU A 562 -3.42 9.87 27.76
N GLU A 563 -4.04 11.02 27.95
CA GLU A 563 -5.35 11.12 28.59
C GLU A 563 -6.38 11.53 27.55
N TYR A 564 -7.58 10.94 27.60
CA TYR A 564 -8.63 11.25 26.64
C TYR A 564 -10.02 11.34 27.29
N LEU A 565 -10.84 12.21 26.72
CA LEU A 565 -12.27 12.29 27.00
C LEU A 565 -13.03 12.14 25.69
N PHE A 566 -13.95 11.17 25.62
CA PHE A 566 -14.82 10.96 24.47
C PHE A 566 -16.30 11.10 24.83
N LEU A 567 -17.04 11.68 23.90
CA LEU A 567 -18.50 11.54 23.86
C LEU A 567 -18.86 10.64 22.68
N ASP A 568 -19.36 9.44 22.97
CA ASP A 568 -19.82 8.51 21.95
C ASP A 568 -21.32 8.65 21.73
N LEU A 569 -21.74 8.75 20.46
CA LEU A 569 -23.10 8.47 20.04
C LEU A 569 -23.21 7.00 19.71
N PHE A 570 -24.12 6.32 20.35
CA PHE A 570 -24.17 4.86 20.38
C PHE A 570 -25.53 4.34 19.88
N GLY A 571 -25.51 3.39 18.93
CA GLY A 571 -26.69 2.69 18.45
C GLY A 571 -26.60 1.18 18.69
N GLU A 572 -27.59 0.56 19.33
CA GLU A 572 -27.68 -0.87 19.55
C GLU A 572 -28.81 -1.52 18.76
N ILE A 573 -28.54 -2.70 18.18
CA ILE A 573 -29.55 -3.58 17.60
C ILE A 573 -29.52 -4.91 18.35
N LYS A 574 -30.63 -5.29 18.99
CA LYS A 574 -30.74 -6.58 19.70
C LYS A 574 -31.18 -7.72 18.77
N LYS A 575 -30.60 -8.90 18.99
CA LYS A 575 -30.82 -10.10 18.18
C LYS A 575 -32.21 -10.76 18.34
N HIS A 576 -32.98 -10.50 19.41
CA HIS A 576 -34.18 -11.28 19.76
C HIS A 576 -35.52 -10.64 19.48
N SER A 577 -35.56 -9.39 19.12
CA SER A 577 -36.79 -8.75 18.66
C SER A 577 -36.43 -7.67 17.64
N TRP A 578 -36.81 -7.91 16.42
CA TRP A 578 -36.89 -6.85 15.44
C TRP A 578 -38.06 -5.96 15.80
N PRO A 579 -37.88 -4.65 15.97
CA PRO A 579 -36.62 -3.89 16.02
C PRO A 579 -36.47 -3.09 17.32
N GLU A 580 -36.01 -3.68 18.41
CA GLU A 580 -35.63 -2.86 19.57
C GLU A 580 -34.29 -2.19 19.35
N THR A 581 -34.31 -1.10 18.62
CA THR A 581 -33.11 -0.26 18.46
C THR A 581 -33.01 0.66 19.68
N THR A 582 -31.86 0.64 20.34
CA THR A 582 -31.55 1.56 21.42
C THR A 582 -30.49 2.54 20.95
N TRP A 583 -30.79 3.84 21.08
CA TRP A 583 -29.81 4.91 20.83
C TRP A 583 -29.49 5.61 22.15
N GLY A 584 -28.24 5.93 22.35
CA GLY A 584 -27.79 6.60 23.57
C GLY A 584 -26.50 7.35 23.38
N TYR A 585 -26.01 7.92 24.45
CA TYR A 585 -24.69 8.55 24.50
C TYR A 585 -23.88 7.95 25.65
N ALA A 586 -22.56 7.99 25.48
CA ALA A 586 -21.63 7.46 26.46
C ALA A 586 -20.41 8.38 26.58
N PRO A 587 -20.37 9.30 27.56
CA PRO A 587 -19.12 9.97 27.88
C PRO A 587 -18.11 8.96 28.43
N HIS A 588 -16.88 9.02 27.91
CA HIS A 588 -15.76 8.19 28.32
C HIS A 588 -14.61 9.04 28.83
N LEU A 589 -13.92 8.54 29.83
CA LEU A 589 -12.66 9.05 30.31
C LEU A 589 -11.65 7.89 30.28
N GLY A 590 -10.47 8.14 29.70
CA GLY A 590 -9.43 7.12 29.65
C GLY A 590 -8.04 7.69 29.75
N MET A 591 -7.12 6.80 30.06
CA MET A 591 -5.71 7.08 30.20
C MET A 591 -4.92 5.93 29.59
N LEU A 592 -3.87 6.25 28.82
CA LEU A 592 -2.86 5.31 28.37
C LEU A 592 -1.53 5.77 28.98
N TRP A 593 -0.84 4.85 29.64
CA TRP A 593 0.40 5.13 30.33
C TRP A 593 1.50 4.14 29.97
N SER A 594 2.62 4.65 29.47
CA SER A 594 3.84 3.88 29.18
C SER A 594 4.75 3.91 30.41
N VAL A 595 4.57 2.94 31.34
CA VAL A 595 5.35 2.85 32.58
C VAL A 595 6.83 2.56 32.25
N LEU A 596 7.04 1.64 31.30
CA LEU A 596 8.33 1.25 30.73
C LEU A 596 8.12 0.95 29.25
N ASP A 597 9.18 0.91 28.44
CA ASP A 597 9.07 0.55 27.02
C ASP A 597 8.40 -0.82 26.79
N ILE A 598 8.61 -1.75 27.75
CA ILE A 598 8.01 -3.09 27.71
C ILE A 598 6.66 -3.18 28.45
N TRP A 599 6.24 -2.15 29.19
CA TRP A 599 5.05 -2.19 30.03
C TRP A 599 4.16 -0.97 29.84
N LYS A 600 3.00 -1.20 29.21
CA LYS A 600 1.95 -0.18 29.01
C LYS A 600 0.70 -0.54 29.77
N ILE A 601 -0.01 0.47 30.27
CA ILE A 601 -1.26 0.37 31.01
C ILE A 601 -2.30 1.25 30.35
N ARG A 602 -3.54 0.75 30.23
CA ARG A 602 -4.70 1.50 29.76
C ARG A 602 -5.82 1.42 30.79
N PHE A 603 -6.44 2.52 31.05
CA PHE A 603 -7.69 2.62 31.78
C PHE A 603 -8.72 3.31 30.89
N ASP A 604 -9.94 2.78 30.82
CA ASP A 604 -11.08 3.38 30.10
C ASP A 604 -12.33 3.20 30.95
N GLY A 605 -13.06 4.29 31.19
CA GLY A 605 -14.30 4.28 31.94
C GLY A 605 -15.37 5.09 31.22
N GLY A 606 -16.57 4.55 31.10
CA GLY A 606 -17.69 5.20 30.43
C GLY A 606 -19.02 4.98 31.13
N TRP A 607 -19.95 5.86 30.88
CA TRP A 607 -21.32 5.79 31.37
C TRP A 607 -22.29 5.91 30.21
N PHE A 608 -22.99 4.82 29.91
CA PHE A 608 -23.99 4.78 28.85
C PHE A 608 -25.37 5.15 29.37
N LYS A 609 -26.10 6.00 28.63
CA LYS A 609 -27.50 6.31 28.87
C LYS A 609 -28.29 6.33 27.56
N SER A 610 -29.40 5.57 27.54
CA SER A 610 -30.29 5.55 26.38
C SER A 610 -31.09 6.86 26.25
N ILE A 611 -31.21 7.37 25.03
CA ILE A 611 -32.07 8.48 24.64
C ILE A 611 -33.36 7.96 23.99
N TYR A 612 -33.25 6.89 23.21
CA TYR A 612 -34.32 6.27 22.45
C TYR A 612 -34.31 4.75 22.64
N GLY A 613 -35.47 4.12 22.62
CA GLY A 613 -35.66 2.70 22.87
C GLY A 613 -35.78 2.34 24.35
N PRO A 614 -35.52 1.09 24.73
CA PRO A 614 -35.54 0.65 26.12
C PRO A 614 -34.65 1.49 27.02
N LYS A 615 -35.17 1.88 28.19
CA LYS A 615 -34.37 2.65 29.16
C LYS A 615 -33.23 1.76 29.69
N LYS A 616 -32.02 2.16 29.39
CA LYS A 616 -30.78 1.51 29.82
C LYS A 616 -29.83 2.57 30.35
N GLU A 617 -29.21 2.24 31.45
CA GLU A 617 -28.17 3.05 32.05
C GLU A 617 -27.18 2.10 32.73
N TYR A 618 -25.88 2.19 32.37
CA TYR A 618 -24.85 1.36 32.95
C TYR A 618 -23.47 2.00 32.87
N PHE A 619 -22.60 1.59 33.78
CA PHE A 619 -21.19 1.93 33.76
C PHE A 619 -20.41 0.81 33.13
N HIS A 620 -19.39 1.17 32.36
CA HIS A 620 -18.39 0.30 31.80
C HIS A 620 -17.02 0.78 32.25
N ILE A 621 -16.23 -0.09 32.85
CA ILE A 621 -14.88 0.21 33.30
C ILE A 621 -13.99 -0.90 32.77
N ARG A 622 -12.86 -0.53 32.17
CA ARG A 622 -11.87 -1.45 31.65
C ARG A 622 -10.46 -1.00 32.06
N PHE A 623 -9.69 -1.96 32.50
CA PHE A 623 -8.28 -1.82 32.85
C PHE A 623 -7.50 -2.89 32.11
N ASP A 624 -6.59 -2.49 31.26
CA ASP A 624 -5.74 -3.35 30.45
C ASP A 624 -4.27 -3.05 30.75
N GLN A 625 -3.43 -4.08 30.78
CA GLN A 625 -1.99 -3.90 30.77
C GLN A 625 -1.33 -4.90 29.84
N ARG A 626 -0.22 -4.48 29.23
CA ARG A 626 0.63 -5.27 28.36
C ARG A 626 2.03 -5.33 28.90
N LEU A 627 2.60 -6.53 28.92
CA LEU A 627 4.00 -6.78 29.17
C LEU A 627 4.61 -7.44 27.91
N THR A 628 5.51 -6.75 27.23
CA THR A 628 6.22 -7.27 26.06
C THR A 628 7.27 -8.29 26.50
N ILE A 629 7.27 -9.47 25.87
CA ILE A 629 8.27 -10.52 26.09
C ILE A 629 9.29 -10.52 24.96
N ALA A 630 8.81 -10.40 23.72
CA ALA A 630 9.60 -10.35 22.50
C ALA A 630 8.85 -9.54 21.44
N GLN A 631 9.45 -9.32 20.27
CA GLN A 631 8.81 -8.59 19.16
C GLN A 631 7.46 -9.22 18.75
N ASP A 632 7.37 -10.53 18.81
CA ASP A 632 6.21 -11.33 18.40
C ASP A 632 5.41 -11.92 19.57
N TRP A 633 5.75 -11.59 20.85
CA TRP A 633 5.07 -12.13 22.04
C TRP A 633 4.81 -11.07 23.09
N ASP A 634 3.58 -11.02 23.60
CA ASP A 634 3.25 -10.26 24.82
C ASP A 634 2.31 -11.05 25.77
N ILE A 635 2.29 -10.66 27.03
CA ILE A 635 1.29 -11.06 28.00
C ILE A 635 0.39 -9.88 28.28
N ARG A 636 -0.93 -10.12 28.31
CA ARG A 636 -1.91 -9.10 28.68
C ARG A 636 -2.78 -9.55 29.84
N MET A 637 -3.03 -8.62 30.74
CA MET A 637 -4.04 -8.75 31.77
C MET A 637 -5.13 -7.69 31.47
N GLU A 638 -6.37 -8.13 31.45
CA GLU A 638 -7.54 -7.31 31.19
C GLU A 638 -8.53 -7.53 32.31
N ILE A 639 -9.05 -6.46 32.89
CA ILE A 639 -10.10 -6.48 33.90
C ILE A 639 -11.21 -5.59 33.41
N GLU A 640 -12.42 -6.13 33.29
CA GLU A 640 -13.56 -5.43 32.72
C GLU A 640 -14.79 -5.58 33.63
N GLN A 641 -15.46 -4.47 33.91
CA GLN A 641 -16.70 -4.40 34.66
C GLN A 641 -17.81 -3.89 33.73
N LEU A 642 -18.74 -4.78 33.37
CA LEU A 642 -19.94 -4.48 32.60
C LEU A 642 -21.05 -5.46 33.05
N GLY A 643 -21.84 -5.06 34.05
CA GLY A 643 -22.85 -5.93 34.67
C GLY A 643 -22.29 -7.05 35.57
N SER A 644 -21.08 -7.54 35.30
CA SER A 644 -20.28 -8.43 36.15
C SER A 644 -18.80 -8.10 35.96
N LEU A 645 -17.98 -8.56 36.90
CA LEU A 645 -16.53 -8.43 36.80
C LEU A 645 -15.95 -9.62 36.05
N GLU A 646 -15.14 -9.37 35.05
CA GLU A 646 -14.39 -10.39 34.31
C GLU A 646 -12.90 -10.00 34.25
N GLY A 647 -12.03 -10.95 34.58
CA GLY A 647 -10.59 -10.81 34.47
C GLY A 647 -10.04 -11.84 33.49
N THR A 648 -9.15 -11.40 32.60
CA THR A 648 -8.50 -12.26 31.60
C THR A 648 -6.99 -12.09 31.70
N LEU A 649 -6.26 -13.23 31.73
CA LEU A 649 -4.82 -13.27 31.55
C LEU A 649 -4.54 -14.04 30.25
N ALA A 650 -3.93 -13.39 29.26
CA ALA A 650 -3.73 -13.94 27.93
C ALA A 650 -2.30 -13.79 27.44
N LEU A 651 -1.82 -14.83 26.76
CA LEU A 651 -0.60 -14.82 25.95
C LEU A 651 -0.98 -14.51 24.50
N HIS A 652 -0.30 -13.57 23.91
CA HIS A 652 -0.47 -13.18 22.51
C HIS A 652 0.76 -13.57 21.70
N TYR A 653 0.52 -14.09 20.52
CA TYR A 653 1.51 -14.35 19.48
C TYR A 653 1.17 -13.54 18.23
N PHE A 654 2.15 -12.85 17.69
CA PHE A 654 2.01 -12.01 16.51
C PHE A 654 2.83 -12.57 15.35
N TRP A 655 2.29 -12.53 14.11
CA TRP A 655 2.96 -13.05 12.92
C TRP A 655 2.70 -12.24 11.65
#